data_c962b89c009c5be72671106c97c5c563
#
_entry.id   c962b89c009c5be72671106c97c5c563
#
_cell.length_a   1.000
_cell.length_b   1.000
_cell.length_c   1.000
_cell.angle_alpha   90.00
_cell.angle_beta   90.00
_cell.angle_gamma   90.00
#
_symmetry.space_group_name_H-M   'P 1'
#
loop_
_entity.id
_entity.type
_entity.pdbx_description
1 polymer ?
#
loop_
_entity_poly.entity_id
_entity_poly.type
_entity_poly.pdbx_seq_one_letter_code
_entity_poly.pdbx_strand_id
1 'polypeptide(L)'
;MKNYFSLIILISALFAQNVVTESDSLNPISLEGVEVFSSLRQVNEGDLAASAVIFNDELKIMEGQHFSDLLLRVPNLNYAGGSSRPRYFQIRGEGSVSRYADQGPPSPYVGLVLDGMDLSELGMITPLFDMQQVEVLMGVQTSLFGASASSGLINFKTNDPTDEEGGYFMTQFGSYNTYTTGLVYNLPFENGWKLRLVGHSNVSDGYKENVALGNNYSSADKNETSLRAKILKEGDLITQKYTMIYSDFDNGYDNWAPDNNTDNITYSDNPGKDSQESKIFIADYKYDLGEQIVDFNVGISNNETLHSYDSDWGNYDFWVNWEGDDHHDDHGDDHGDDHGDDHDGDDHDDDHGDDDHDDEDHDDFDFQSYDFFDSFERDIDTRTVDLRFRSNTNNNNRVDYVFGIFQSNYEETTDAAGYVFGGSATGLATGYDIISKSFYGELAYNFDNESTLAVGFRREARDIDYFDFDNTGSDFVLDGDWNTSFKVSYEMHPTSNLHWYIYAAEGYHPAGVNQNPYLDMEDKTYDDEIYTDVTTGIRWYTDNIKLSASLFYLEHDGHIFEAVEQLDPQNPNAFAFFKQNADSGYEYGTETNGEFRFSDKLSMGLSLGYMSSEIHFGDHDDHGDEHGDDHDDHGDDHDDHGDDHDGDDHGDDHDDHGDDHDDHDDHGDDHDDHDGHEGHADHGQ
;
A
#
# COMPACT_ATOMS: atom_id res chain seq x y z
N MET A 1 -9.70 2.57 -36.29
CA MET A 1 -8.53 3.48 -36.35
C MET A 1 -8.57 4.52 -37.50
N LYS A 2 -8.77 4.19 -38.77
CA LYS A 2 -8.71 5.20 -39.86
C LYS A 2 -9.78 6.30 -39.83
N ASN A 3 -10.93 6.11 -39.21
CA ASN A 3 -12.04 7.09 -39.23
C ASN A 3 -11.98 8.11 -38.08
N TYR A 4 -11.24 7.81 -36.98
CA TYR A 4 -11.05 8.73 -35.88
C TYR A 4 -9.95 9.75 -36.14
N PHE A 5 -8.94 9.38 -36.92
CA PHE A 5 -7.87 10.28 -37.35
C PHE A 5 -8.40 11.49 -38.16
N SER A 6 -9.43 11.28 -38.98
CA SER A 6 -10.03 12.36 -39.77
C SER A 6 -10.87 13.32 -38.92
N LEU A 7 -11.44 12.88 -37.82
CA LEU A 7 -12.21 13.71 -36.89
C LEU A 7 -11.31 14.58 -36.05
N ILE A 8 -10.18 14.04 -35.60
CA ILE A 8 -9.17 14.75 -34.80
C ILE A 8 -8.50 15.85 -35.60
N ILE A 9 -8.17 15.62 -36.87
CA ILE A 9 -7.61 16.64 -37.79
C ILE A 9 -8.63 17.76 -38.08
N LEU A 10 -9.91 17.46 -38.10
CA LEU A 10 -10.95 18.47 -38.34
C LEU A 10 -11.19 19.35 -37.11
N ILE A 11 -11.03 18.79 -35.90
CA ILE A 11 -11.13 19.53 -34.65
C ILE A 11 -9.89 20.40 -34.43
N SER A 12 -8.68 19.90 -34.73
CA SER A 12 -7.44 20.67 -34.63
C SER A 12 -7.39 21.88 -35.58
N ALA A 13 -8.04 21.80 -36.76
CA ALA A 13 -8.13 22.91 -37.70
C ALA A 13 -9.08 24.04 -37.22
N LEU A 14 -10.01 23.76 -36.34
CA LEU A 14 -10.92 24.75 -35.77
C LEU A 14 -10.28 25.55 -34.62
N PHE A 15 -9.28 25.01 -33.93
CA PHE A 15 -8.59 25.64 -32.81
C PHE A 15 -7.29 26.38 -33.19
N ALA A 16 -6.80 26.24 -34.40
CA ALA A 16 -5.53 26.82 -34.85
C ALA A 16 -5.50 28.36 -35.00
N GLN A 17 -6.56 29.07 -34.62
CA GLN A 17 -6.62 30.52 -34.79
C GLN A 17 -6.18 31.38 -33.62
N ASN A 18 -5.90 30.79 -32.44
CA ASN A 18 -5.38 31.54 -31.30
C ASN A 18 -4.29 30.73 -30.56
N VAL A 19 -3.14 30.59 -31.20
CA VAL A 19 -1.93 30.22 -30.44
C VAL A 19 -1.44 31.49 -29.76
N VAL A 20 -1.83 31.68 -28.51
CA VAL A 20 -1.17 32.61 -27.62
C VAL A 20 0.14 31.92 -27.22
N THR A 21 1.24 32.36 -27.78
CA THR A 21 2.57 32.07 -27.24
C THR A 21 2.72 32.95 -25.99
N GLU A 22 2.19 32.52 -24.85
CA GLU A 22 2.69 32.96 -23.58
C GLU A 22 4.10 32.36 -23.45
N SER A 23 5.10 33.26 -23.47
CA SER A 23 6.41 32.93 -22.95
C SER A 23 6.21 32.73 -21.44
N ASP A 24 6.08 31.48 -20.99
CA ASP A 24 6.14 31.16 -19.59
C ASP A 24 7.52 31.59 -19.06
N SER A 25 7.59 32.85 -18.62
CA SER A 25 8.56 33.23 -17.61
C SER A 25 8.12 32.42 -16.39
N LEU A 26 8.95 31.48 -15.93
CA LEU A 26 8.77 30.77 -14.67
C LEU A 26 8.35 31.81 -13.63
N ASN A 27 7.10 31.78 -13.19
CA ASN A 27 6.62 32.66 -12.15
C ASN A 27 7.53 32.50 -10.92
N PRO A 28 7.84 33.57 -10.19
CA PRO A 28 8.56 33.42 -8.93
C PRO A 28 7.81 32.39 -8.08
N ILE A 29 8.55 31.54 -7.38
CA ILE A 29 7.97 30.61 -6.42
C ILE A 29 7.14 31.46 -5.46
N SER A 30 5.83 31.42 -5.63
CA SER A 30 4.92 32.10 -4.71
C SER A 30 4.78 31.18 -3.51
N LEU A 31 5.45 31.51 -2.43
CA LEU A 31 5.49 30.73 -1.19
C LEU A 31 4.38 31.14 -0.23
N GLU A 32 3.69 32.22 -0.55
CA GLU A 32 2.51 32.66 0.18
C GLU A 32 1.26 32.13 -0.54
N GLY A 33 0.62 31.09 0.03
CA GLY A 33 -0.76 30.80 -0.29
C GLY A 33 -1.05 29.54 -1.10
N VAL A 34 -0.17 28.51 -1.10
CA VAL A 34 -0.59 27.18 -1.56
C VAL A 34 -1.58 26.62 -0.52
N GLU A 35 -2.87 26.59 -0.87
CA GLU A 35 -3.91 25.96 -0.05
C GLU A 35 -3.69 24.46 -0.02
N VAL A 36 -3.74 23.85 1.16
CA VAL A 36 -3.64 22.40 1.34
C VAL A 36 -5.05 21.81 1.38
N PHE A 37 -5.45 21.13 0.33
CA PHE A 37 -6.79 20.55 0.20
C PHE A 37 -7.02 19.34 1.10
N SER A 38 -5.96 18.63 1.48
CA SER A 38 -6.00 17.56 2.48
C SER A 38 -6.15 18.11 3.92
N SER A 39 -5.95 19.40 4.15
CA SER A 39 -6.29 20.00 5.43
C SER A 39 -7.78 20.34 5.48
N LEU A 40 -8.56 19.60 6.27
CA LEU A 40 -10.01 19.80 6.37
C LEU A 40 -10.39 21.17 6.97
N ARG A 41 -9.45 21.84 7.68
CA ARG A 41 -9.58 23.25 8.15
C ARG A 41 -9.27 24.27 7.06
N GLN A 42 -8.69 23.85 5.93
CA GLN A 42 -8.20 24.72 4.85
C GLN A 42 -7.09 25.67 5.32
N VAL A 43 -5.92 25.11 5.57
CA VAL A 43 -4.70 25.88 5.88
C VAL A 43 -3.81 26.01 4.64
N ASN A 44 -2.88 26.95 4.67
CA ASN A 44 -1.82 27.02 3.66
C ASN A 44 -0.69 26.05 3.99
N GLU A 45 0.14 25.71 3.01
CA GLU A 45 1.33 24.88 3.19
C GLU A 45 2.24 25.39 4.32
N GLY A 46 2.37 26.70 4.44
CA GLY A 46 3.14 27.36 5.51
C GLY A 46 2.60 27.10 6.93
N ASP A 47 1.32 26.78 7.07
CA ASP A 47 0.62 26.58 8.34
C ASP A 47 0.24 25.10 8.56
N LEU A 48 0.85 24.16 7.80
CA LEU A 48 0.56 22.74 7.89
C LEU A 48 1.51 22.06 8.88
N ALA A 49 0.99 21.55 10.00
CA ALA A 49 1.76 20.74 10.95
C ALA A 49 1.78 19.25 10.51
N ALA A 50 2.42 18.97 9.38
CA ALA A 50 2.66 17.62 8.86
C ALA A 50 3.86 17.60 7.93
N SER A 51 4.55 16.45 7.78
CA SER A 51 5.48 16.25 6.69
C SER A 51 4.69 16.07 5.40
N ALA A 52 4.94 16.87 4.39
CA ALA A 52 4.19 16.83 3.14
C ALA A 52 5.05 17.24 1.94
N VAL A 53 4.75 16.64 0.78
CA VAL A 53 5.24 17.08 -0.52
C VAL A 53 4.05 17.46 -1.39
N ILE A 54 4.03 18.69 -1.89
CA ILE A 54 2.91 19.23 -2.66
C ILE A 54 3.40 19.61 -4.06
N PHE A 55 2.75 19.01 -5.05
CA PHE A 55 2.95 19.29 -6.48
C PHE A 55 1.80 20.14 -7.00
N ASN A 56 2.11 21.26 -7.62
CA ASN A 56 1.13 22.20 -8.18
C ASN A 56 1.56 22.61 -9.60
N ASP A 57 2.25 23.74 -9.75
CA ASP A 57 2.67 24.25 -11.08
C ASP A 57 3.64 23.30 -11.78
N GLU A 58 4.41 22.50 -11.03
CA GLU A 58 5.31 21.48 -11.58
C GLU A 58 4.56 20.44 -12.42
N LEU A 59 3.32 20.10 -12.05
CA LEU A 59 2.49 19.13 -12.81
C LEU A 59 2.29 19.53 -14.26
N LYS A 60 2.28 20.84 -14.55
CA LYS A 60 2.12 21.37 -15.91
C LYS A 60 3.38 21.16 -16.78
N ILE A 61 4.55 21.04 -16.15
CA ILE A 61 5.85 20.94 -16.81
C ILE A 61 6.33 19.47 -16.89
N MET A 62 5.88 18.64 -15.97
CA MET A 62 6.40 17.27 -15.76
C MET A 62 5.86 16.30 -16.79
N GLU A 63 5.16 16.53 -17.78
CA GLU A 63 4.72 15.59 -18.81
C GLU A 63 4.33 14.18 -18.28
N GLY A 64 4.10 14.07 -16.96
CA GLY A 64 3.80 12.81 -16.27
C GLY A 64 2.43 12.26 -16.66
N GLN A 65 2.35 10.95 -16.82
CA GLN A 65 1.11 10.28 -17.20
C GLN A 65 0.39 9.70 -15.99
N HIS A 66 1.12 9.21 -15.02
CA HIS A 66 0.61 8.54 -13.83
C HIS A 66 1.32 9.04 -12.58
N PHE A 67 0.72 8.83 -11.40
CA PHE A 67 1.33 9.20 -10.11
C PHE A 67 2.71 8.56 -9.91
N SER A 68 2.97 7.38 -10.46
CA SER A 68 4.28 6.74 -10.44
C SER A 68 5.41 7.64 -10.95
N ASP A 69 5.11 8.60 -11.82
CA ASP A 69 6.11 9.53 -12.36
C ASP A 69 6.56 10.57 -11.32
N LEU A 70 5.83 10.69 -10.18
CA LEU A 70 6.16 11.56 -9.05
C LEU A 70 6.96 10.86 -7.94
N LEU A 71 7.03 9.53 -7.93
CA LEU A 71 7.60 8.74 -6.83
C LEU A 71 9.03 9.17 -6.46
N LEU A 72 9.90 9.37 -7.44
CA LEU A 72 11.29 9.78 -7.21
C LEU A 72 11.43 11.19 -6.59
N ARG A 73 10.34 11.94 -6.48
CA ARG A 73 10.35 13.29 -5.91
C ARG A 73 9.78 13.33 -4.48
N VAL A 74 9.29 12.21 -3.99
CA VAL A 74 8.77 12.08 -2.63
C VAL A 74 9.71 11.17 -1.84
N PRO A 75 10.40 11.67 -0.81
CA PRO A 75 11.28 10.85 0.00
C PRO A 75 10.47 9.78 0.75
N ASN A 76 11.04 8.59 0.95
CA ASN A 76 10.42 7.45 1.65
C ASN A 76 9.02 7.04 1.12
N LEU A 77 8.70 7.38 -0.13
CA LEU A 77 7.55 6.87 -0.85
C LEU A 77 8.00 5.77 -1.82
N ASN A 78 7.35 4.64 -1.75
CA ASN A 78 7.57 3.50 -2.62
C ASN A 78 6.23 2.89 -3.07
N TYR A 79 6.27 1.79 -3.79
CA TYR A 79 5.07 1.05 -4.19
C TYR A 79 5.37 -0.44 -4.26
N ALA A 80 4.37 -1.26 -4.03
CA ALA A 80 4.43 -2.68 -4.32
C ALA A 80 4.36 -2.92 -5.84
N GLY A 81 5.23 -3.78 -6.34
CA GLY A 81 5.22 -4.23 -7.73
C GLY A 81 4.00 -5.08 -8.08
N GLY A 82 4.00 -5.70 -9.24
CA GLY A 82 2.97 -6.66 -9.62
C GLY A 82 1.76 -6.04 -10.32
N SER A 83 1.88 -4.85 -10.91
CA SER A 83 0.84 -4.25 -11.74
C SER A 83 1.44 -3.39 -12.86
N SER A 84 0.68 -3.12 -13.91
CA SER A 84 1.11 -2.28 -15.04
C SER A 84 1.29 -0.81 -14.64
N ARG A 85 0.55 -0.38 -13.62
CA ARG A 85 0.62 0.92 -12.95
C ARG A 85 0.55 0.69 -11.45
N PRO A 86 1.35 1.38 -10.61
CA PRO A 86 1.28 1.24 -9.17
C PRO A 86 -0.13 1.49 -8.63
N ARG A 87 -0.64 0.54 -7.85
CA ARG A 87 -1.92 0.62 -7.14
C ARG A 87 -1.72 0.74 -5.63
N TYR A 88 -0.68 0.10 -5.12
CA TYR A 88 -0.39 -0.07 -3.70
C TYR A 88 0.86 0.71 -3.35
N PHE A 89 0.72 1.71 -2.51
CA PHE A 89 1.80 2.61 -2.13
C PHE A 89 2.27 2.33 -0.71
N GLN A 90 3.54 2.65 -0.46
CA GLN A 90 4.19 2.49 0.83
C GLN A 90 4.84 3.80 1.22
N ILE A 91 4.57 4.29 2.41
CA ILE A 91 5.16 5.51 2.99
C ILE A 91 5.89 5.13 4.26
N ARG A 92 7.18 5.50 4.37
CA ARG A 92 8.03 5.19 5.53
C ARG A 92 8.15 3.69 5.81
N GLY A 93 8.12 2.86 4.75
CA GLY A 93 8.19 1.39 4.86
C GLY A 93 6.84 0.70 5.00
N GLU A 94 5.83 1.42 5.48
CA GLU A 94 4.49 0.91 5.73
C GLU A 94 3.59 1.04 4.51
N GLY A 95 2.90 -0.03 4.15
CA GLY A 95 1.99 -0.01 3.01
C GLY A 95 1.46 -1.37 2.61
N SER A 96 0.46 -1.34 1.75
CA SER A 96 -0.15 -2.55 1.20
C SER A 96 0.78 -3.22 0.20
N VAL A 97 0.75 -4.54 0.18
CA VAL A 97 1.26 -5.38 -0.91
C VAL A 97 0.16 -5.59 -1.96
N SER A 98 0.52 -6.16 -3.10
CA SER A 98 -0.48 -6.53 -4.11
C SER A 98 -1.50 -7.52 -3.53
N ARG A 99 -2.79 -7.29 -3.78
CA ARG A 99 -3.86 -8.20 -3.37
C ARG A 99 -4.19 -9.17 -4.51
N TYR A 100 -4.02 -10.44 -4.22
CA TYR A 100 -4.52 -11.56 -5.02
C TYR A 100 -5.60 -12.32 -4.24
N ALA A 101 -5.75 -13.62 -4.45
CA ALA A 101 -6.86 -14.37 -3.90
C ALA A 101 -6.88 -14.52 -2.37
N ASP A 102 -5.74 -14.53 -1.72
CA ASP A 102 -5.59 -14.94 -0.31
C ASP A 102 -5.12 -13.84 0.66
N GLN A 103 -5.06 -12.60 0.19
CA GLN A 103 -4.45 -11.49 0.96
C GLN A 103 -5.46 -10.63 1.75
N GLY A 104 -6.65 -11.15 1.99
CA GLY A 104 -7.63 -10.54 2.86
C GLY A 104 -8.42 -9.36 2.24
N PRO A 105 -9.19 -8.62 3.04
CA PRO A 105 -10.02 -7.53 2.58
C PRO A 105 -9.19 -6.33 2.15
N PRO A 106 -9.76 -5.41 1.36
CA PRO A 106 -9.12 -4.14 1.09
C PRO A 106 -8.84 -3.40 2.39
N SER A 107 -7.57 -3.20 2.68
CA SER A 107 -7.12 -2.53 3.89
C SER A 107 -5.88 -1.69 3.55
N PRO A 108 -6.08 -0.51 2.94
CA PRO A 108 -4.99 0.36 2.52
C PRO A 108 -4.32 1.03 3.72
N TYR A 109 -2.99 1.05 3.74
CA TYR A 109 -2.19 1.83 4.69
C TYR A 109 -2.02 3.27 4.23
N VAL A 110 -1.93 3.46 2.91
CA VAL A 110 -1.82 4.78 2.28
C VAL A 110 -3.14 5.12 1.62
N GLY A 111 -3.80 6.14 2.14
CA GLY A 111 -5.06 6.64 1.58
C GLY A 111 -4.85 7.28 0.21
N LEU A 112 -5.79 7.06 -0.70
CA LEU A 112 -5.84 7.71 -1.99
C LEU A 112 -7.18 8.43 -2.14
N VAL A 113 -7.13 9.77 -2.14
CA VAL A 113 -8.32 10.62 -2.21
C VAL A 113 -8.33 11.42 -3.49
N LEU A 114 -9.46 11.46 -4.19
CA LEU A 114 -9.67 12.26 -5.40
C LEU A 114 -10.87 13.18 -5.22
N ASP A 115 -10.65 14.50 -5.30
CA ASP A 115 -11.69 15.51 -5.08
C ASP A 115 -12.57 15.27 -3.84
N GLY A 116 -11.97 14.72 -2.77
CA GLY A 116 -12.62 14.45 -1.48
C GLY A 116 -13.28 13.08 -1.33
N MET A 117 -13.25 12.23 -2.34
CA MET A 117 -13.71 10.84 -2.28
C MET A 117 -12.55 9.89 -2.03
N ASP A 118 -12.67 9.00 -1.04
CA ASP A 118 -11.72 7.92 -0.80
C ASP A 118 -11.85 6.86 -1.90
N LEU A 119 -10.76 6.63 -2.61
CA LEU A 119 -10.61 5.68 -3.71
C LEU A 119 -9.33 4.85 -3.52
N SER A 120 -8.99 4.58 -2.28
CA SER A 120 -7.82 3.78 -1.90
C SER A 120 -7.86 2.41 -2.60
N GLU A 121 -6.69 1.88 -2.96
CA GLU A 121 -6.49 0.63 -3.72
C GLU A 121 -6.94 0.64 -5.20
N LEU A 122 -7.55 1.73 -5.67
CA LEU A 122 -7.95 1.89 -7.06
C LEU A 122 -6.91 2.66 -7.90
N GLY A 123 -5.63 2.47 -7.70
CA GLY A 123 -4.50 3.28 -8.20
C GLY A 123 -4.55 3.77 -9.65
N MET A 124 -5.30 3.11 -10.57
CA MET A 124 -5.44 3.51 -11.97
C MET A 124 -6.72 4.30 -12.21
N ILE A 125 -6.99 5.35 -11.44
CA ILE A 125 -8.26 6.08 -11.51
C ILE A 125 -8.24 7.19 -12.57
N THR A 126 -7.13 7.91 -12.66
CA THR A 126 -7.01 9.08 -13.53
C THR A 126 -5.55 9.44 -13.80
N PRO A 127 -5.23 9.91 -15.01
CA PRO A 127 -3.89 10.42 -15.30
C PRO A 127 -3.63 11.75 -14.58
N LEU A 128 -2.35 12.14 -14.46
CA LEU A 128 -1.94 13.45 -13.93
C LEU A 128 -2.37 14.63 -14.82
N PHE A 129 -2.87 14.37 -16.02
CA PHE A 129 -3.31 15.38 -16.96
C PHE A 129 -4.44 16.24 -16.39
N ASP A 130 -4.23 17.55 -16.40
CA ASP A 130 -5.19 18.54 -15.90
C ASP A 130 -5.53 18.40 -14.41
N MET A 131 -4.55 17.99 -13.59
CA MET A 131 -4.61 18.10 -12.14
C MET A 131 -4.30 19.53 -11.69
N GLN A 132 -4.97 20.00 -10.66
CA GLN A 132 -4.67 21.26 -9.98
C GLN A 132 -3.51 21.07 -9.02
N GLN A 133 -3.55 20.00 -8.24
CA GLN A 133 -2.60 19.72 -7.17
C GLN A 133 -2.57 18.22 -6.84
N VAL A 134 -1.40 17.73 -6.46
CA VAL A 134 -1.21 16.42 -5.82
C VAL A 134 -0.47 16.65 -4.53
N GLU A 135 -1.00 16.13 -3.43
CA GLU A 135 -0.45 16.26 -2.09
C GLU A 135 -0.12 14.87 -1.55
N VAL A 136 1.07 14.71 -1.02
CA VAL A 136 1.49 13.50 -0.30
C VAL A 136 1.76 13.89 1.14
N LEU A 137 0.91 13.43 2.06
CA LEU A 137 1.10 13.58 3.50
C LEU A 137 1.76 12.32 4.04
N MET A 138 2.86 12.51 4.75
CA MET A 138 3.65 11.43 5.33
C MET A 138 3.22 11.17 6.78
N GLY A 139 3.25 9.89 7.19
CA GLY A 139 2.91 9.46 8.54
C GLY A 139 1.40 9.42 8.82
N VAL A 140 1.05 9.15 10.07
CA VAL A 140 -0.33 8.86 10.50
C VAL A 140 -1.29 10.02 10.26
N GLN A 141 -2.33 9.79 9.44
CA GLN A 141 -3.41 10.76 9.13
C GLN A 141 -4.81 10.24 9.52
N THR A 142 -4.89 9.17 10.28
CA THR A 142 -6.16 8.50 10.64
C THR A 142 -7.12 9.38 11.41
N SER A 143 -6.65 10.38 12.16
CA SER A 143 -7.50 11.29 12.92
C SER A 143 -8.46 12.13 12.07
N LEU A 144 -8.18 12.31 10.77
CA LEU A 144 -9.04 13.02 9.84
C LEU A 144 -9.55 12.14 8.70
N PHE A 145 -8.71 11.22 8.19
CA PHE A 145 -9.03 10.43 6.99
C PHE A 145 -9.43 8.98 7.31
N GLY A 146 -9.26 8.52 8.55
CA GLY A 146 -9.66 7.19 8.98
C GLY A 146 -8.64 6.10 8.68
N ALA A 147 -9.09 4.87 8.78
CA ALA A 147 -8.28 3.67 8.70
C ALA A 147 -7.44 3.56 7.42
N SER A 148 -7.93 4.08 6.29
CA SER A 148 -7.21 4.06 5.01
C SER A 148 -5.94 4.91 4.98
N ALA A 149 -5.63 5.70 6.03
CA ALA A 149 -4.51 6.63 6.06
C ALA A 149 -3.61 6.40 7.29
N SER A 150 -3.32 5.15 7.63
CA SER A 150 -2.51 4.78 8.78
C SER A 150 -1.03 5.14 8.61
N SER A 151 -0.48 5.07 7.40
CA SER A 151 0.91 5.46 7.12
C SER A 151 1.06 6.72 6.28
N GLY A 152 -0.02 7.19 5.65
CA GLY A 152 -0.02 8.42 4.86
C GLY A 152 -1.23 8.62 3.97
N LEU A 153 -1.20 9.70 3.20
CA LEU A 153 -2.30 10.08 2.31
C LEU A 153 -1.75 10.66 0.99
N ILE A 154 -2.31 10.22 -0.13
CA ILE A 154 -2.12 10.83 -1.45
C ILE A 154 -3.45 11.46 -1.87
N ASN A 155 -3.47 12.79 -1.98
CA ASN A 155 -4.67 13.54 -2.32
C ASN A 155 -4.55 14.20 -3.69
N PHE A 156 -5.46 13.88 -4.59
CA PHE A 156 -5.56 14.43 -5.93
C PHE A 156 -6.67 15.48 -6.00
N LYS A 157 -6.31 16.66 -6.46
CA LYS A 157 -7.24 17.74 -6.75
C LYS A 157 -7.25 18.03 -8.23
N THR A 158 -8.42 17.90 -8.87
CA THR A 158 -8.58 18.22 -10.27
C THR A 158 -8.93 19.72 -10.47
N ASN A 159 -8.54 20.28 -11.63
CA ASN A 159 -8.85 21.68 -11.94
C ASN A 159 -10.35 21.93 -11.99
N ASP A 160 -10.77 23.08 -11.43
CA ASP A 160 -12.14 23.53 -11.49
C ASP A 160 -12.45 24.27 -12.81
N PRO A 161 -13.73 24.35 -13.25
CA PRO A 161 -14.15 25.18 -14.37
C PRO A 161 -13.87 26.66 -14.12
N THR A 162 -13.47 27.40 -15.16
CA THR A 162 -13.14 28.83 -15.11
C THR A 162 -14.27 29.72 -15.64
N ASP A 163 -14.20 31.03 -15.34
CA ASP A 163 -15.13 32.03 -15.87
C ASP A 163 -14.88 32.41 -17.32
N GLU A 164 -13.74 31.96 -17.87
CA GLU A 164 -13.34 32.24 -19.24
C GLU A 164 -13.58 31.03 -20.13
N GLU A 165 -14.22 31.27 -21.30
CA GLU A 165 -14.34 30.25 -22.33
C GLU A 165 -12.98 30.02 -22.97
N GLY A 166 -12.53 28.78 -23.01
CA GLY A 166 -11.26 28.45 -23.65
C GLY A 166 -10.81 27.03 -23.31
N GLY A 167 -9.67 26.66 -23.83
CA GLY A 167 -9.11 25.34 -23.61
C GLY A 167 -7.78 25.18 -24.30
N TYR A 168 -7.19 24.01 -24.16
CA TYR A 168 -5.93 23.65 -24.79
C TYR A 168 -5.96 22.19 -25.26
N PHE A 169 -5.10 21.93 -26.23
CA PHE A 169 -4.85 20.59 -26.77
C PHE A 169 -3.36 20.28 -26.58
N MET A 170 -3.06 19.05 -26.15
CA MET A 170 -1.72 18.54 -25.96
C MET A 170 -1.53 17.29 -26.83
N THR A 171 -0.34 17.12 -27.36
CA THR A 171 0.10 15.86 -27.94
C THR A 171 1.57 15.63 -27.64
N GLN A 172 1.89 14.39 -27.30
CA GLN A 172 3.25 13.94 -26.99
C GLN A 172 3.58 12.71 -27.82
N PHE A 173 4.85 12.58 -28.19
CA PHE A 173 5.39 11.41 -28.88
C PHE A 173 6.63 10.95 -28.11
N GLY A 174 6.72 9.66 -27.85
CA GLY A 174 7.81 9.08 -27.06
C GLY A 174 8.39 7.82 -27.70
N SER A 175 9.32 7.22 -26.99
CA SER A 175 9.88 5.91 -27.31
C SER A 175 8.78 4.84 -27.28
N TYR A 176 9.04 3.68 -27.85
CA TYR A 176 8.09 2.56 -27.90
C TYR A 176 6.75 2.92 -28.54
N ASN A 177 6.79 3.74 -29.62
CA ASN A 177 5.62 4.24 -30.29
C ASN A 177 4.59 4.92 -29.38
N THR A 178 5.07 5.51 -28.27
CA THR A 178 4.18 6.22 -27.34
C THR A 178 3.55 7.42 -28.00
N TYR A 179 2.24 7.50 -27.88
CA TYR A 179 1.42 8.59 -28.38
C TYR A 179 0.38 9.00 -27.34
N THR A 180 0.54 10.22 -26.80
CA THR A 180 -0.38 10.77 -25.81
C THR A 180 -1.11 11.97 -26.37
N THR A 181 -2.40 12.07 -26.10
CA THR A 181 -3.24 13.23 -26.44
C THR A 181 -4.06 13.68 -25.27
N GLY A 182 -4.16 14.99 -25.09
CA GLY A 182 -5.00 15.62 -24.08
C GLY A 182 -5.79 16.78 -24.63
N LEU A 183 -7.05 16.93 -24.20
CA LEU A 183 -7.92 18.03 -24.55
C LEU A 183 -8.59 18.57 -23.29
N VAL A 184 -8.57 19.88 -23.13
CA VAL A 184 -9.30 20.58 -22.07
C VAL A 184 -10.15 21.67 -22.71
N TYR A 185 -11.39 21.82 -22.25
CA TYR A 185 -12.27 22.90 -22.67
C TYR A 185 -13.15 23.42 -21.53
N ASN A 186 -13.14 24.72 -21.29
CA ASN A 186 -14.00 25.43 -20.35
C ASN A 186 -15.13 26.13 -21.06
N LEU A 187 -16.33 26.00 -20.51
CA LEU A 187 -17.53 26.62 -21.05
C LEU A 187 -18.34 27.27 -19.91
N PRO A 188 -18.21 28.59 -19.68
CA PRO A 188 -19.08 29.33 -18.77
C PRO A 188 -20.45 29.59 -19.44
N PHE A 189 -21.52 29.52 -18.61
CA PHE A 189 -22.89 29.79 -19.07
C PHE A 189 -23.40 31.10 -18.44
N GLU A 190 -24.26 31.83 -19.15
CA GLU A 190 -24.82 33.12 -18.70
C GLU A 190 -25.54 33.06 -17.33
N ASN A 191 -26.02 31.88 -16.93
CA ASN A 191 -26.70 31.62 -15.65
C ASN A 191 -25.78 31.32 -14.48
N GLY A 192 -24.46 31.50 -14.66
CA GLY A 192 -23.44 31.29 -13.63
C GLY A 192 -23.00 29.83 -13.42
N TRP A 193 -23.49 28.91 -14.21
CA TRP A 193 -22.91 27.58 -14.31
C TRP A 193 -21.64 27.60 -15.17
N LYS A 194 -20.70 26.76 -14.82
CA LYS A 194 -19.44 26.57 -15.55
C LYS A 194 -19.22 25.08 -15.79
N LEU A 195 -18.71 24.72 -16.96
CA LEU A 195 -18.39 23.34 -17.33
C LEU A 195 -16.93 23.26 -17.74
N ARG A 196 -16.22 22.26 -17.24
CA ARG A 196 -14.90 21.87 -17.73
C ARG A 196 -14.97 20.45 -18.24
N LEU A 197 -14.51 20.24 -19.47
CA LEU A 197 -14.40 18.95 -20.12
C LEU A 197 -12.92 18.62 -20.31
N VAL A 198 -12.52 17.41 -19.95
CA VAL A 198 -11.16 16.90 -20.10
C VAL A 198 -11.23 15.54 -20.74
N GLY A 199 -10.40 15.32 -21.76
CA GLY A 199 -10.18 14.03 -22.39
C GLY A 199 -8.70 13.76 -22.48
N HIS A 200 -8.27 12.55 -22.15
CA HIS A 200 -6.89 12.12 -22.22
C HIS A 200 -6.80 10.70 -22.77
N SER A 201 -5.80 10.43 -23.59
CA SER A 201 -5.49 9.08 -24.06
C SER A 201 -3.98 8.90 -24.15
N ASN A 202 -3.50 7.76 -23.70
CA ASN A 202 -2.10 7.37 -23.75
C ASN A 202 -1.99 5.95 -24.32
N VAL A 203 -1.26 5.80 -25.41
CA VAL A 203 -1.02 4.50 -26.07
C VAL A 203 0.49 4.32 -26.24
N SER A 204 0.99 3.13 -25.93
CA SER A 204 2.41 2.76 -26.08
C SER A 204 2.50 1.28 -26.37
N ASP A 205 3.45 0.87 -27.22
CA ASP A 205 3.74 -0.55 -27.42
C ASP A 205 4.44 -1.20 -26.21
N GLY A 206 4.93 -0.37 -25.25
CA GLY A 206 5.68 -0.86 -24.11
C GLY A 206 7.15 -1.13 -24.40
N TYR A 207 7.90 -1.43 -23.34
CA TYR A 207 9.37 -1.54 -23.38
C TYR A 207 9.90 -2.96 -23.19
N LYS A 208 9.03 -3.91 -22.83
CA LYS A 208 9.40 -5.32 -22.65
C LYS A 208 9.19 -6.09 -23.96
N GLU A 209 10.16 -6.92 -24.30
CA GLU A 209 10.09 -7.79 -25.47
C GLU A 209 9.81 -9.23 -25.01
N ASN A 210 8.69 -9.79 -25.45
CA ASN A 210 8.38 -11.18 -25.22
C ASN A 210 8.94 -12.02 -26.37
N VAL A 211 10.00 -12.79 -26.09
CA VAL A 211 10.71 -13.57 -27.12
C VAL A 211 10.02 -14.88 -27.48
N ALA A 212 9.16 -15.43 -26.61
CA ALA A 212 8.38 -16.63 -26.87
C ALA A 212 7.35 -16.39 -27.97
N LEU A 213 6.71 -15.21 -27.98
CA LEU A 213 5.69 -14.83 -28.94
C LEU A 213 6.26 -14.21 -30.24
N GLY A 214 7.57 -14.04 -30.28
CA GLY A 214 8.30 -13.62 -31.47
C GLY A 214 8.69 -12.14 -31.50
N ASN A 215 9.61 -11.80 -32.36
CA ASN A 215 10.18 -10.46 -32.50
C ASN A 215 9.10 -9.40 -32.73
N ASN A 216 9.13 -8.35 -31.94
CA ASN A 216 8.25 -7.20 -31.91
C ASN A 216 6.92 -7.39 -31.15
N TYR A 217 6.74 -8.46 -30.39
CA TYR A 217 5.66 -8.54 -29.43
C TYR A 217 6.11 -7.89 -28.11
N SER A 218 5.36 -6.91 -27.63
CA SER A 218 5.55 -6.33 -26.30
C SER A 218 4.38 -6.72 -25.42
N SER A 219 4.70 -7.16 -24.22
CA SER A 219 3.72 -7.57 -23.22
C SER A 219 3.48 -6.53 -22.14
N ALA A 220 4.09 -5.34 -22.27
CA ALA A 220 3.94 -4.22 -21.34
C ALA A 220 3.33 -2.98 -22.02
N ASP A 221 2.46 -3.20 -23.00
CA ASP A 221 1.78 -2.14 -23.74
C ASP A 221 0.81 -1.35 -22.86
N LYS A 222 0.53 -0.12 -23.26
CA LYS A 222 -0.41 0.78 -22.59
C LYS A 222 -1.51 1.21 -23.56
N ASN A 223 -2.75 1.13 -23.09
CA ASN A 223 -3.91 1.63 -23.80
C ASN A 223 -4.87 2.26 -22.78
N GLU A 224 -4.68 3.54 -22.52
CA GLU A 224 -5.33 4.24 -21.44
C GLU A 224 -6.17 5.39 -21.97
N THR A 225 -7.43 5.48 -21.57
CA THR A 225 -8.33 6.58 -21.87
C THR A 225 -9.01 7.09 -20.62
N SER A 226 -9.07 8.40 -20.43
CA SER A 226 -9.79 9.03 -19.33
C SER A 226 -10.59 10.23 -19.83
N LEU A 227 -11.83 10.33 -19.38
CA LEU A 227 -12.74 11.43 -19.63
C LEU A 227 -13.20 12.02 -18.30
N ARG A 228 -13.17 13.35 -18.17
CA ARG A 228 -13.67 14.04 -16.98
C ARG A 228 -14.56 15.19 -17.36
N ALA A 229 -15.70 15.31 -16.68
CA ALA A 229 -16.58 16.46 -16.78
C ALA A 229 -16.80 17.04 -15.36
N LYS A 230 -16.55 18.32 -15.18
CA LYS A 230 -16.78 19.03 -13.93
C LYS A 230 -17.72 20.20 -14.16
N ILE A 231 -18.78 20.28 -13.36
CA ILE A 231 -19.78 21.33 -13.40
C ILE A 231 -19.71 22.09 -12.07
N LEU A 232 -19.60 23.41 -12.13
CA LEU A 232 -19.48 24.28 -10.98
C LEU A 232 -20.52 25.42 -11.06
N LYS A 233 -21.13 25.74 -9.92
CA LYS A 233 -21.87 26.97 -9.71
C LYS A 233 -21.51 27.56 -8.37
N GLU A 234 -20.93 28.74 -8.40
CA GLU A 234 -20.64 29.54 -7.22
C GLU A 234 -21.79 30.53 -6.96
N GLY A 235 -22.22 30.62 -5.73
CA GLY A 235 -23.20 31.54 -5.27
C GLY A 235 -22.87 32.07 -3.87
N ASP A 236 -23.43 33.19 -3.46
CA ASP A 236 -23.10 33.85 -2.19
C ASP A 236 -23.33 32.96 -0.95
N LEU A 237 -24.31 32.06 -1.02
CA LEU A 237 -24.66 31.15 0.08
C LEU A 237 -24.25 29.70 -0.18
N ILE A 238 -24.27 29.26 -1.46
CA ILE A 238 -24.05 27.86 -1.81
C ILE A 238 -23.18 27.76 -3.05
N THR A 239 -22.12 26.99 -2.94
CA THR A 239 -21.34 26.49 -4.07
C THR A 239 -21.69 25.03 -4.30
N GLN A 240 -21.92 24.68 -5.58
CA GLN A 240 -22.31 23.35 -6.02
C GLN A 240 -21.29 22.88 -7.06
N LYS A 241 -20.72 21.71 -6.84
CA LYS A 241 -19.74 21.11 -7.74
C LYS A 241 -20.13 19.65 -8.01
N TYR A 242 -20.04 19.23 -9.25
CA TYR A 242 -20.29 17.87 -9.69
C TYR A 242 -19.13 17.42 -10.56
N THR A 243 -18.47 16.32 -10.19
CA THR A 243 -17.37 15.71 -10.93
C THR A 243 -17.80 14.35 -11.44
N MET A 244 -17.61 14.08 -12.71
CA MET A 244 -17.85 12.80 -13.37
C MET A 244 -16.56 12.35 -14.03
N ILE A 245 -16.13 11.14 -13.77
CA ILE A 245 -14.93 10.55 -14.34
C ILE A 245 -15.29 9.20 -14.95
N TYR A 246 -14.81 8.96 -16.15
CA TYR A 246 -14.75 7.67 -16.78
C TYR A 246 -13.30 7.40 -17.16
N SER A 247 -12.78 6.26 -16.75
CA SER A 247 -11.44 5.80 -17.11
C SER A 247 -11.52 4.36 -17.60
N ASP A 248 -10.78 4.07 -18.64
CA ASP A 248 -10.66 2.74 -19.25
C ASP A 248 -9.17 2.53 -19.56
N PHE A 249 -8.52 1.69 -18.76
CA PHE A 249 -7.12 1.33 -18.85
C PHE A 249 -7.04 -0.17 -19.15
N ASP A 250 -6.65 -0.52 -20.38
CA ASP A 250 -6.49 -1.89 -20.86
C ASP A 250 -5.00 -2.10 -21.20
N ASN A 251 -4.19 -2.35 -20.18
CA ASN A 251 -2.75 -2.50 -20.27
C ASN A 251 -2.35 -3.97 -20.34
N GLY A 252 -1.27 -4.27 -21.07
CA GLY A 252 -0.61 -5.55 -21.00
C GLY A 252 0.15 -5.71 -19.68
N TYR A 253 0.28 -6.95 -19.22
CA TYR A 253 1.03 -7.29 -18.02
C TYR A 253 1.84 -8.58 -18.22
N ASP A 254 3.16 -8.46 -18.11
CA ASP A 254 4.12 -9.56 -18.17
C ASP A 254 5.44 -9.00 -17.62
N ASN A 255 5.58 -8.97 -16.29
CA ASN A 255 6.67 -8.26 -15.64
C ASN A 255 7.81 -9.16 -15.18
N TRP A 256 7.58 -10.44 -15.09
CA TRP A 256 8.52 -11.38 -14.53
C TRP A 256 9.27 -12.14 -15.62
N ALA A 257 10.50 -12.49 -15.34
CA ALA A 257 11.30 -13.38 -16.17
C ALA A 257 12.05 -14.33 -15.25
N PRO A 258 12.02 -15.65 -15.49
CA PRO A 258 12.61 -16.64 -14.59
C PRO A 258 14.12 -16.46 -14.38
N ASP A 259 14.82 -15.91 -15.38
CA ASP A 259 16.27 -15.69 -15.38
C ASP A 259 16.70 -14.34 -14.74
N ASN A 260 15.76 -13.56 -14.21
CA ASN A 260 16.03 -12.24 -13.62
C ASN A 260 16.87 -11.29 -14.51
N ASN A 261 16.73 -11.39 -15.84
CA ASN A 261 17.52 -10.60 -16.77
C ASN A 261 17.24 -9.10 -16.64
N THR A 262 18.23 -8.29 -17.03
CA THR A 262 18.13 -6.82 -17.05
C THR A 262 17.85 -6.25 -18.44
N ASP A 263 17.64 -7.10 -19.43
CA ASP A 263 17.50 -6.71 -20.84
C ASP A 263 16.04 -6.38 -21.22
N ASN A 264 15.11 -6.44 -20.26
CA ASN A 264 13.67 -6.27 -20.44
C ASN A 264 13.07 -7.31 -21.38
N ILE A 265 13.52 -8.55 -21.25
CA ILE A 265 13.02 -9.70 -22.01
C ILE A 265 12.14 -10.55 -21.11
N THR A 266 11.02 -11.04 -21.64
CA THR A 266 10.13 -12.02 -21.00
C THR A 266 9.95 -13.25 -21.89
N TYR A 267 9.52 -14.35 -21.29
CA TYR A 267 9.43 -15.67 -21.95
C TYR A 267 8.03 -16.28 -21.91
N SER A 268 7.07 -15.56 -21.37
CA SER A 268 5.69 -16.00 -21.20
C SER A 268 5.04 -16.38 -22.53
N ASP A 269 4.42 -17.54 -22.62
CA ASP A 269 3.64 -17.95 -23.79
C ASP A 269 2.18 -17.52 -23.71
N ASN A 270 1.73 -17.09 -22.49
CA ASN A 270 0.40 -16.56 -22.25
C ASN A 270 0.45 -15.25 -21.41
N PRO A 271 0.96 -14.14 -21.98
CA PRO A 271 1.09 -12.89 -21.23
C PRO A 271 -0.29 -12.37 -20.81
N GLY A 272 -0.33 -11.84 -19.59
CA GLY A 272 -1.55 -11.38 -18.98
C GLY A 272 -1.95 -9.96 -19.30
N LYS A 273 -2.90 -9.46 -18.51
CA LYS A 273 -3.45 -8.11 -18.60
C LYS A 273 -3.55 -7.47 -17.23
N ASP A 274 -3.52 -6.15 -17.23
CA ASP A 274 -3.85 -5.33 -16.06
C ASP A 274 -4.78 -4.21 -16.53
N SER A 275 -6.07 -4.43 -16.38
CA SER A 275 -7.09 -3.50 -16.85
C SER A 275 -7.98 -2.99 -15.72
N GLN A 276 -8.52 -1.80 -15.92
CA GLN A 276 -9.47 -1.17 -14.99
C GLN A 276 -10.41 -0.24 -15.74
N GLU A 277 -11.72 -0.52 -15.66
CA GLU A 277 -12.76 0.42 -16.04
C GLU A 277 -13.34 1.07 -14.77
N SER A 278 -13.34 2.40 -14.71
CA SER A 278 -13.84 3.17 -13.56
C SER A 278 -14.89 4.19 -13.97
N LYS A 279 -15.98 4.25 -13.21
CA LYS A 279 -17.07 5.22 -13.35
C LYS A 279 -17.28 5.89 -12.00
N ILE A 280 -16.95 7.19 -11.90
CA ILE A 280 -16.95 7.91 -10.64
C ILE A 280 -17.85 9.14 -10.76
N PHE A 281 -18.68 9.36 -9.74
CA PHE A 281 -19.50 10.56 -9.59
C PHE A 281 -19.29 11.14 -8.18
N ILE A 282 -18.93 12.43 -8.11
CA ILE A 282 -18.76 13.16 -6.85
C ILE A 282 -19.64 14.42 -6.89
N ALA A 283 -20.39 14.65 -5.84
CA ALA A 283 -21.17 15.86 -5.63
C ALA A 283 -20.73 16.57 -4.35
N ASP A 284 -20.23 17.81 -4.51
CA ASP A 284 -19.79 18.69 -3.44
C ASP A 284 -20.74 19.86 -3.28
N TYR A 285 -21.16 20.11 -2.06
CA TYR A 285 -21.94 21.28 -1.68
C TYR A 285 -21.24 22.01 -0.54
N LYS A 286 -20.97 23.31 -0.73
CA LYS A 286 -20.41 24.18 0.30
C LYS A 286 -21.44 25.27 0.62
N TYR A 287 -21.90 25.31 1.86
CA TYR A 287 -22.80 26.37 2.38
C TYR A 287 -21.98 27.31 3.22
N ASP A 288 -21.87 28.59 2.77
CA ASP A 288 -21.21 29.66 3.50
C ASP A 288 -22.24 30.39 4.33
N LEU A 289 -22.17 30.26 5.66
CA LEU A 289 -23.04 30.90 6.64
C LEU A 289 -22.39 32.13 7.29
N GLY A 290 -21.27 32.59 6.73
CA GLY A 290 -20.50 33.75 7.18
C GLY A 290 -19.39 33.35 8.17
N GLU A 291 -19.72 33.03 9.42
CA GLU A 291 -18.74 32.55 10.40
C GLU A 291 -18.43 31.06 10.32
N GLN A 292 -19.33 30.30 9.72
CA GLN A 292 -19.28 28.85 9.62
C GLN A 292 -19.49 28.43 8.17
N ILE A 293 -18.89 27.30 7.82
CA ILE A 293 -19.06 26.62 6.54
C ILE A 293 -19.58 25.23 6.82
N VAL A 294 -20.54 24.77 6.01
CA VAL A 294 -21.01 23.39 6.00
C VAL A 294 -20.64 22.82 4.65
N ASP A 295 -19.81 21.81 4.66
CA ASP A 295 -19.43 21.03 3.47
C ASP A 295 -20.19 19.69 3.49
N PHE A 296 -20.75 19.32 2.34
CA PHE A 296 -21.43 18.03 2.15
C PHE A 296 -20.93 17.39 0.86
N ASN A 297 -20.29 16.25 1.00
CA ASN A 297 -19.72 15.47 -0.10
C ASN A 297 -20.45 14.12 -0.22
N VAL A 298 -20.76 13.71 -1.44
CA VAL A 298 -21.29 12.38 -1.78
C VAL A 298 -20.49 11.83 -2.94
N GLY A 299 -19.93 10.65 -2.78
CA GLY A 299 -19.20 9.93 -3.80
C GLY A 299 -19.85 8.60 -4.15
N ILE A 300 -19.83 8.22 -5.41
CA ILE A 300 -20.23 6.91 -5.91
C ILE A 300 -19.20 6.49 -6.96
N SER A 301 -18.67 5.29 -6.84
CA SER A 301 -17.81 4.69 -7.86
C SER A 301 -18.22 3.25 -8.15
N ASN A 302 -18.07 2.86 -9.40
CA ASN A 302 -18.13 1.47 -9.85
C ASN A 302 -16.86 1.19 -10.65
N ASN A 303 -16.17 0.11 -10.32
CA ASN A 303 -14.89 -0.24 -10.90
C ASN A 303 -14.88 -1.72 -11.24
N GLU A 304 -14.51 -2.04 -12.46
CA GLU A 304 -14.28 -3.40 -12.94
C GLU A 304 -12.77 -3.54 -13.18
N THR A 305 -12.12 -4.51 -12.55
CA THR A 305 -10.68 -4.73 -12.68
C THR A 305 -10.41 -6.16 -13.13
N LEU A 306 -9.42 -6.32 -14.01
CA LEU A 306 -8.86 -7.61 -14.39
C LEU A 306 -7.34 -7.53 -14.22
N HIS A 307 -6.80 -8.41 -13.39
CA HIS A 307 -5.37 -8.64 -13.30
C HIS A 307 -5.08 -10.11 -13.60
N SER A 308 -4.23 -10.35 -14.59
CA SER A 308 -3.89 -11.71 -14.99
C SER A 308 -2.43 -11.78 -15.42
N TYR A 309 -1.80 -12.92 -15.25
CA TYR A 309 -0.41 -13.16 -15.62
C TYR A 309 -0.14 -14.64 -15.83
N ASP A 310 0.94 -14.92 -16.54
CA ASP A 310 1.54 -16.22 -16.65
C ASP A 310 2.25 -16.56 -15.33
N SER A 311 1.76 -17.55 -14.61
CA SER A 311 2.25 -17.85 -13.25
C SER A 311 3.55 -18.65 -13.27
N ASP A 312 3.90 -19.30 -14.37
CA ASP A 312 5.20 -19.95 -14.53
C ASP A 312 6.27 -19.05 -15.19
N TRP A 313 5.87 -17.86 -15.68
CA TRP A 313 6.72 -16.79 -16.27
C TRP A 313 7.53 -17.19 -17.49
N GLY A 314 7.28 -18.36 -18.01
CA GLY A 314 8.09 -18.97 -19.05
C GLY A 314 7.29 -19.55 -20.19
N ASN A 315 7.80 -20.61 -20.73
CA ASN A 315 7.15 -21.47 -21.71
C ASN A 315 7.85 -22.83 -21.70
N TYR A 316 7.23 -23.81 -22.33
CA TYR A 316 7.77 -25.18 -22.39
C TYR A 316 9.24 -25.26 -22.87
N ASP A 317 9.58 -24.53 -23.95
CA ASP A 317 10.95 -24.57 -24.50
C ASP A 317 11.96 -23.93 -23.54
N PHE A 318 11.56 -22.90 -22.79
CA PHE A 318 12.39 -22.27 -21.78
C PHE A 318 12.68 -23.26 -20.65
N TRP A 319 11.64 -23.85 -20.05
CA TRP A 319 11.80 -24.74 -18.89
C TRP A 319 12.54 -26.02 -19.21
N VAL A 320 12.31 -26.65 -20.37
CA VAL A 320 13.02 -27.87 -20.79
C VAL A 320 14.52 -27.62 -21.04
N ASN A 321 14.90 -26.41 -21.46
CA ASN A 321 16.30 -26.07 -21.71
C ASN A 321 16.90 -25.25 -20.55
N TRP A 322 16.18 -25.06 -19.44
CA TRP A 322 16.70 -24.40 -18.27
C TRP A 322 17.77 -25.25 -17.60
N GLU A 323 19.02 -24.98 -17.95
CA GLU A 323 20.16 -25.46 -17.15
C GLU A 323 20.25 -24.49 -15.97
N GLY A 324 19.62 -24.83 -14.84
CA GLY A 324 19.84 -24.10 -13.59
C GLY A 324 21.35 -23.99 -13.39
N ASP A 325 21.85 -22.86 -12.90
CA ASP A 325 23.24 -22.71 -12.45
C ASP A 325 23.51 -23.85 -11.44
N ASP A 326 23.89 -25.03 -11.94
CA ASP A 326 24.53 -26.06 -11.14
C ASP A 326 25.81 -25.42 -10.64
N HIS A 327 25.73 -24.79 -9.46
CA HIS A 327 26.89 -24.55 -8.63
C HIS A 327 27.42 -25.93 -8.20
N HIS A 328 27.95 -26.68 -9.14
CA HIS A 328 28.98 -27.65 -8.84
C HIS A 328 30.15 -26.81 -8.31
N ASP A 329 30.17 -26.63 -7.00
CA ASP A 329 31.38 -26.29 -6.29
C ASP A 329 32.43 -27.30 -6.74
N ASP A 330 33.24 -26.90 -7.72
CA ASP A 330 34.41 -27.59 -8.17
C ASP A 330 35.38 -27.58 -6.97
N HIS A 331 35.15 -28.52 -6.05
CA HIS A 331 36.10 -28.86 -5.03
C HIS A 331 37.25 -29.49 -5.76
N GLY A 332 38.15 -28.65 -6.25
CA GLY A 332 39.42 -29.05 -6.77
C GLY A 332 40.13 -29.88 -5.72
N ASP A 333 40.07 -31.19 -5.89
CA ASP A 333 40.92 -32.16 -5.19
C ASP A 333 42.37 -31.97 -5.69
N ASP A 334 43.02 -30.95 -5.10
CA ASP A 334 44.46 -30.79 -5.18
C ASP A 334 45.10 -31.74 -4.15
N HIS A 335 45.05 -33.05 -4.45
CA HIS A 335 45.89 -34.05 -3.78
C HIS A 335 47.13 -34.28 -4.63
N GLY A 336 48.18 -33.54 -4.30
CA GLY A 336 49.52 -33.74 -4.80
C GLY A 336 49.97 -35.19 -4.56
N ASP A 337 50.36 -35.85 -5.68
CA ASP A 337 51.10 -37.06 -5.70
C ASP A 337 52.46 -36.86 -5.03
N ASP A 338 52.71 -37.62 -3.96
CA ASP A 338 54.07 -38.06 -3.61
C ASP A 338 53.96 -39.23 -2.65
N HIS A 339 54.14 -40.43 -3.15
CA HIS A 339 54.84 -41.51 -2.46
C HIS A 339 54.96 -42.71 -3.41
N GLY A 340 56.19 -42.95 -3.82
CA GLY A 340 56.56 -44.12 -4.51
C GLY A 340 56.73 -45.35 -3.58
N ASP A 341 56.94 -46.43 -4.25
CA ASP A 341 57.63 -47.71 -3.91
C ASP A 341 56.80 -48.88 -3.41
N ASP A 342 56.84 -49.84 -4.30
CA ASP A 342 57.10 -51.29 -4.15
C ASP A 342 56.29 -52.08 -3.12
N HIS A 343 55.46 -52.97 -3.63
CA HIS A 343 55.51 -54.37 -3.19
C HIS A 343 54.73 -55.32 -4.13
N ASP A 344 55.41 -56.45 -4.40
CA ASP A 344 55.05 -57.64 -5.15
C ASP A 344 53.78 -58.34 -4.69
N GLY A 345 53.06 -58.83 -5.67
CA GLY A 345 52.35 -60.08 -5.81
C GLY A 345 51.57 -60.68 -4.65
N ASP A 346 50.32 -60.96 -4.97
CA ASP A 346 49.82 -62.36 -4.89
C ASP A 346 48.36 -62.42 -5.42
N ASP A 347 48.13 -63.44 -6.19
CA ASP A 347 46.85 -63.85 -6.77
C ASP A 347 45.82 -64.16 -5.69
N HIS A 348 44.65 -63.55 -5.78
CA HIS A 348 43.38 -64.10 -5.29
C HIS A 348 42.25 -63.81 -6.26
N ASP A 349 41.79 -64.86 -6.94
CA ASP A 349 40.51 -65.01 -7.55
C ASP A 349 39.42 -64.88 -6.46
N ASP A 350 38.57 -63.86 -6.50
CA ASP A 350 37.29 -63.94 -5.87
C ASP A 350 36.23 -63.25 -6.75
N ASP A 351 35.31 -64.09 -7.13
CA ASP A 351 34.02 -63.92 -7.75
C ASP A 351 33.20 -62.90 -6.98
N HIS A 352 33.00 -61.71 -7.51
CA HIS A 352 31.98 -60.81 -7.04
C HIS A 352 30.90 -60.60 -8.09
N GLY A 353 29.72 -61.03 -7.67
CA GLY A 353 28.49 -60.96 -8.41
C GLY A 353 28.17 -59.56 -8.88
N ASP A 354 27.56 -59.52 -10.03
CA ASP A 354 26.86 -58.37 -10.60
C ASP A 354 25.78 -57.94 -9.62
N ASP A 355 26.05 -56.91 -8.81
CA ASP A 355 25.02 -56.12 -8.17
C ASP A 355 24.46 -55.18 -9.25
N ASP A 356 23.32 -55.58 -9.76
CA ASP A 356 22.43 -54.69 -10.49
C ASP A 356 22.19 -53.44 -9.63
N HIS A 357 22.90 -52.37 -9.92
CA HIS A 357 22.47 -51.05 -9.50
C HIS A 357 21.17 -50.81 -10.26
N ASP A 358 20.06 -50.98 -9.56
CA ASP A 358 18.80 -50.36 -9.93
C ASP A 358 19.11 -48.87 -10.11
N ASP A 359 19.14 -48.44 -11.36
CA ASP A 359 19.04 -47.04 -11.71
C ASP A 359 17.75 -46.57 -11.06
N GLU A 360 17.86 -45.88 -9.92
CA GLU A 360 16.75 -45.15 -9.33
C GLU A 360 16.28 -44.22 -10.45
N ASP A 361 15.08 -44.52 -10.95
CA ASP A 361 14.35 -43.67 -11.85
C ASP A 361 14.40 -42.25 -11.26
N HIS A 362 15.28 -41.40 -11.78
CA HIS A 362 15.10 -39.97 -11.66
C HIS A 362 13.73 -39.73 -12.29
N ASP A 363 12.74 -39.49 -11.46
CA ASP A 363 11.44 -39.01 -11.91
C ASP A 363 11.72 -37.82 -12.84
N ASP A 364 11.62 -38.09 -14.15
CA ASP A 364 11.67 -37.05 -15.16
C ASP A 364 10.57 -36.03 -14.79
N PHE A 365 10.97 -34.89 -14.28
CA PHE A 365 10.08 -33.82 -13.92
C PHE A 365 9.30 -33.48 -15.19
N ASP A 366 7.99 -33.73 -15.17
CA ASP A 366 7.14 -33.52 -16.35
C ASP A 366 6.85 -32.02 -16.51
N PHE A 367 7.74 -31.31 -17.19
CA PHE A 367 7.57 -29.87 -17.52
C PHE A 367 6.29 -29.56 -18.33
N GLN A 368 5.60 -30.58 -18.86
CA GLN A 368 4.30 -30.35 -19.52
C GLN A 368 3.19 -29.93 -18.57
N SER A 369 3.41 -30.07 -17.26
CA SER A 369 2.49 -29.56 -16.26
C SER A 369 2.69 -28.09 -15.89
N TYR A 370 3.72 -27.43 -16.41
CA TYR A 370 3.96 -25.99 -16.23
C TYR A 370 3.27 -25.20 -17.35
N ASP A 371 1.98 -24.96 -17.18
CA ASP A 371 1.14 -24.11 -18.04
C ASP A 371 0.11 -23.48 -17.11
N PHE A 372 0.56 -22.51 -16.29
CA PHE A 372 -0.23 -21.87 -15.26
C PHE A 372 -0.53 -20.43 -15.63
N PHE A 373 -1.80 -20.10 -15.67
CA PHE A 373 -2.26 -18.74 -15.94
C PHE A 373 -3.22 -18.30 -14.83
N ASP A 374 -2.85 -17.23 -14.12
CA ASP A 374 -3.65 -16.67 -13.05
C ASP A 374 -4.45 -15.47 -13.53
N SER A 375 -5.70 -15.40 -13.07
CA SER A 375 -6.64 -14.33 -13.42
C SER A 375 -7.48 -13.97 -12.20
N PHE A 376 -7.58 -12.65 -11.95
CA PHE A 376 -8.33 -12.06 -10.83
C PHE A 376 -9.23 -10.97 -11.38
N GLU A 377 -10.52 -11.25 -11.47
CA GLU A 377 -11.54 -10.29 -11.86
C GLU A 377 -12.23 -9.75 -10.60
N ARG A 378 -12.35 -8.42 -10.47
CA ARG A 378 -13.05 -7.79 -9.34
C ARG A 378 -14.01 -6.74 -9.82
N ASP A 379 -15.22 -6.79 -9.26
CA ASP A 379 -16.22 -5.74 -9.33
C ASP A 379 -16.25 -5.02 -7.97
N ILE A 380 -16.04 -3.69 -7.98
CA ILE A 380 -15.90 -2.88 -6.77
C ILE A 380 -16.85 -1.70 -6.83
N ASP A 381 -17.83 -1.67 -5.92
CA ASP A 381 -18.75 -0.56 -5.74
C ASP A 381 -18.44 0.20 -4.44
N THR A 382 -18.22 1.52 -4.52
CA THR A 382 -17.99 2.36 -3.34
C THR A 382 -18.99 3.51 -3.28
N ARG A 383 -19.55 3.75 -2.11
CA ARG A 383 -20.45 4.89 -1.83
C ARG A 383 -19.99 5.59 -0.56
N THR A 384 -19.73 6.89 -0.66
CA THR A 384 -19.28 7.70 0.48
C THR A 384 -20.21 8.85 0.73
N VAL A 385 -20.39 9.21 2.00
CA VAL A 385 -21.10 10.41 2.45
C VAL A 385 -20.28 11.08 3.55
N ASP A 386 -19.98 12.35 3.39
CA ASP A 386 -19.25 13.13 4.36
C ASP A 386 -19.96 14.48 4.60
N LEU A 387 -20.28 14.77 5.85
CA LEU A 387 -20.88 16.03 6.28
C LEU A 387 -19.98 16.69 7.30
N ARG A 388 -19.49 17.91 7.00
CA ARG A 388 -18.56 18.67 7.82
C ARG A 388 -19.11 20.04 8.21
N PHE A 389 -18.79 20.45 9.43
CA PHE A 389 -19.01 21.78 9.96
C PHE A 389 -17.65 22.36 10.34
N ARG A 390 -17.28 23.49 9.77
CA ARG A 390 -16.00 24.13 10.09
C ARG A 390 -16.10 25.63 10.23
N SER A 391 -15.12 26.23 10.93
CA SER A 391 -14.96 27.68 10.98
C SER A 391 -14.62 28.22 9.58
N ASN A 392 -15.04 29.46 9.32
CA ASN A 392 -14.58 30.18 8.15
C ASN A 392 -13.23 30.85 8.47
N THR A 393 -12.14 30.32 7.93
CA THR A 393 -10.77 30.78 8.19
C THR A 393 -10.49 32.19 7.67
N ASN A 394 -11.32 32.72 6.76
CA ASN A 394 -11.22 34.09 6.30
C ASN A 394 -11.48 35.13 7.41
N ASN A 395 -12.00 34.73 8.55
CA ASN A 395 -12.37 35.62 9.63
C ASN A 395 -11.28 35.87 10.69
N ASN A 396 -10.07 35.35 10.49
CA ASN A 396 -8.92 35.46 11.41
C ASN A 396 -9.29 35.11 12.87
N ASN A 397 -9.89 33.96 13.07
CA ASN A 397 -10.40 33.47 14.34
C ASN A 397 -9.27 33.07 15.28
N ARG A 398 -9.44 33.24 16.61
CA ARG A 398 -8.55 32.62 17.62
C ARG A 398 -8.70 31.11 17.71
N VAL A 399 -9.86 30.59 17.33
CA VAL A 399 -10.16 29.15 17.35
C VAL A 399 -10.73 28.78 16.00
N ASP A 400 -10.05 27.90 15.35
CA ASP A 400 -10.53 27.22 14.15
C ASP A 400 -10.91 25.78 14.47
N TYR A 401 -11.91 25.28 13.79
CA TYR A 401 -12.41 23.93 14.02
C TYR A 401 -12.97 23.30 12.76
N VAL A 402 -12.95 21.99 12.75
CA VAL A 402 -13.75 21.15 11.86
C VAL A 402 -14.32 19.97 12.65
N PHE A 403 -15.57 19.61 12.41
CA PHE A 403 -16.22 18.41 12.91
C PHE A 403 -17.01 17.77 11.78
N GLY A 404 -16.95 16.46 11.67
CA GLY A 404 -17.62 15.72 10.60
C GLY A 404 -18.14 14.38 11.04
N ILE A 405 -19.05 13.88 10.22
CA ILE A 405 -19.51 12.49 10.22
C ILE A 405 -19.29 11.91 8.83
N PHE A 406 -18.78 10.70 8.79
CA PHE A 406 -18.45 10.01 7.56
C PHE A 406 -19.04 8.61 7.56
N GLN A 407 -19.51 8.18 6.40
CA GLN A 407 -19.89 6.80 6.14
C GLN A 407 -19.37 6.38 4.77
N SER A 408 -18.80 5.19 4.70
CA SER A 408 -18.45 4.49 3.46
C SER A 408 -19.12 3.12 3.44
N ASN A 409 -19.63 2.75 2.28
CA ASN A 409 -20.06 1.40 1.96
C ASN A 409 -19.22 0.93 0.78
N TYR A 410 -18.54 -0.19 0.95
CA TYR A 410 -17.69 -0.83 -0.03
C TYR A 410 -18.20 -2.25 -0.27
N GLU A 411 -18.48 -2.59 -1.50
CA GLU A 411 -18.94 -3.90 -1.93
C GLU A 411 -17.93 -4.42 -2.98
N GLU A 412 -17.38 -5.61 -2.77
CA GLU A 412 -16.44 -6.24 -3.71
C GLU A 412 -16.86 -7.68 -3.98
N THR A 413 -16.79 -8.09 -5.23
CA THR A 413 -16.80 -9.50 -5.63
C THR A 413 -15.53 -9.82 -6.38
N THR A 414 -14.93 -10.95 -6.08
CA THR A 414 -13.71 -11.46 -6.72
C THR A 414 -14.02 -12.81 -7.36
N ASP A 415 -13.61 -12.98 -8.61
CA ASP A 415 -13.55 -14.27 -9.30
C ASP A 415 -12.09 -14.51 -9.68
N ALA A 416 -11.44 -15.46 -9.01
CA ALA A 416 -10.05 -15.83 -9.23
C ALA A 416 -9.98 -17.22 -9.85
N ALA A 417 -9.12 -17.40 -10.83
CA ALA A 417 -8.87 -18.67 -11.50
C ALA A 417 -7.38 -18.86 -11.80
N GLY A 418 -6.92 -20.11 -11.80
CA GLY A 418 -5.55 -20.47 -12.10
C GLY A 418 -4.87 -21.19 -10.95
N TYR A 419 -3.64 -20.79 -10.61
CA TYR A 419 -2.83 -21.41 -9.56
C TYR A 419 -3.09 -20.82 -8.17
N VAL A 420 -4.38 -20.74 -7.82
CA VAL A 420 -4.84 -20.13 -6.57
C VAL A 420 -4.37 -20.96 -5.37
N PHE A 421 -3.89 -20.29 -4.32
CA PHE A 421 -3.29 -20.92 -3.11
C PHE A 421 -2.17 -21.92 -3.42
N GLY A 422 -1.24 -21.53 -4.28
CA GLY A 422 -0.11 -22.40 -4.65
C GLY A 422 -0.56 -23.73 -5.28
N GLY A 423 -1.65 -23.73 -6.05
CA GLY A 423 -2.21 -24.94 -6.69
C GLY A 423 -3.13 -25.76 -5.80
N SER A 424 -3.47 -25.30 -4.61
CA SER A 424 -4.44 -25.98 -3.73
C SER A 424 -5.87 -25.86 -4.25
N ALA A 425 -6.16 -24.81 -5.01
CA ALA A 425 -7.43 -24.58 -5.68
C ALA A 425 -7.23 -24.07 -7.11
N THR A 426 -8.19 -24.34 -8.00
CA THR A 426 -8.16 -23.88 -9.38
C THR A 426 -9.08 -22.69 -9.63
N GLY A 427 -9.74 -22.21 -8.60
CA GLY A 427 -10.61 -21.04 -8.63
C GLY A 427 -11.12 -20.68 -7.25
N LEU A 428 -11.50 -19.44 -7.08
CA LEU A 428 -12.07 -18.89 -5.86
C LEU A 428 -13.04 -17.76 -6.22
N ALA A 429 -14.30 -17.89 -5.81
CA ALA A 429 -15.29 -16.84 -5.94
C ALA A 429 -15.70 -16.34 -4.55
N THR A 430 -15.34 -15.08 -4.25
CA THR A 430 -15.54 -14.49 -2.92
C THR A 430 -16.12 -13.08 -2.99
N GLY A 431 -16.47 -12.52 -1.86
CA GLY A 431 -16.92 -11.13 -1.77
C GLY A 431 -16.75 -10.54 -0.38
N TYR A 432 -16.71 -9.22 -0.34
CA TYR A 432 -16.71 -8.42 0.88
C TYR A 432 -17.76 -7.32 0.83
N ASP A 433 -18.54 -7.19 1.90
CA ASP A 433 -19.34 -6.00 2.17
C ASP A 433 -18.72 -5.31 3.40
N ILE A 434 -18.22 -4.08 3.22
CA ILE A 434 -17.55 -3.34 4.29
C ILE A 434 -18.28 -2.03 4.54
N ILE A 435 -18.68 -1.81 5.80
CA ILE A 435 -19.35 -0.57 6.20
C ILE A 435 -18.50 0.16 7.25
N SER A 436 -17.93 1.31 6.87
CA SER A 436 -17.21 2.18 7.79
C SER A 436 -18.07 3.36 8.22
N LYS A 437 -18.11 3.65 9.51
CA LYS A 437 -18.87 4.79 10.10
C LYS A 437 -17.99 5.51 11.09
N SER A 438 -17.89 6.81 10.98
CA SER A 438 -17.07 7.60 11.90
C SER A 438 -17.64 8.98 12.22
N PHE A 439 -17.17 9.50 13.34
CA PHE A 439 -17.21 10.92 13.65
C PHE A 439 -15.81 11.41 13.98
N TYR A 440 -15.47 12.58 13.51
CA TYR A 440 -14.12 13.12 13.62
C TYR A 440 -14.14 14.63 13.81
N GLY A 441 -13.03 15.19 14.24
CA GLY A 441 -12.88 16.63 14.34
C GLY A 441 -11.47 17.07 14.71
N GLU A 442 -11.21 18.33 14.47
CA GLU A 442 -9.99 19.01 14.88
C GLU A 442 -10.34 20.40 15.42
N LEU A 443 -9.69 20.77 16.51
CA LEU A 443 -9.77 22.08 17.14
C LEU A 443 -8.38 22.70 17.16
N ALA A 444 -8.22 23.91 16.62
CA ALA A 444 -6.96 24.64 16.60
C ALA A 444 -7.09 25.97 17.33
N TYR A 445 -6.12 26.28 18.17
CA TYR A 445 -6.01 27.54 18.88
C TYR A 445 -4.82 28.35 18.34
N ASN A 446 -5.13 29.51 17.77
CA ASN A 446 -4.16 30.44 17.20
C ASN A 446 -3.72 31.44 18.27
N PHE A 447 -2.43 31.40 18.64
CA PHE A 447 -1.84 32.33 19.62
C PHE A 447 -1.45 33.66 18.98
N ASP A 448 -1.32 34.69 19.79
CA ASP A 448 -0.95 36.05 19.32
C ASP A 448 0.51 36.14 18.77
N ASN A 449 1.33 35.10 18.98
CA ASN A 449 2.72 34.98 18.53
C ASN A 449 2.91 34.17 17.23
N GLU A 450 1.88 34.08 16.41
CA GLU A 450 1.87 33.33 15.15
C GLU A 450 2.22 31.84 15.35
N SER A 451 1.75 31.26 16.45
CA SER A 451 1.83 29.81 16.65
C SER A 451 0.42 29.22 16.81
N THR A 452 0.26 27.94 16.47
CA THR A 452 -1.01 27.23 16.56
C THR A 452 -0.82 25.91 17.31
N LEU A 453 -1.74 25.60 18.20
CA LEU A 453 -1.88 24.29 18.83
C LEU A 453 -3.17 23.66 18.32
N ALA A 454 -3.08 22.49 17.71
CA ALA A 454 -4.26 21.77 17.24
C ALA A 454 -4.36 20.38 17.88
N VAL A 455 -5.62 19.95 18.08
CA VAL A 455 -5.97 18.63 18.59
C VAL A 455 -7.02 18.03 17.68
N GLY A 456 -6.69 16.92 17.04
CA GLY A 456 -7.57 16.14 16.19
C GLY A 456 -7.97 14.83 16.86
N PHE A 457 -9.14 14.33 16.51
CA PHE A 457 -9.62 13.01 16.92
C PHE A 457 -10.54 12.41 15.87
N ARG A 458 -10.60 11.10 15.83
CA ARG A 458 -11.60 10.31 15.09
C ARG A 458 -11.99 9.08 15.90
N ARG A 459 -13.24 8.74 15.83
CA ARG A 459 -13.72 7.45 16.30
C ARG A 459 -14.48 6.78 15.18
N GLU A 460 -14.08 5.56 14.84
CA GLU A 460 -14.55 4.82 13.67
C GLU A 460 -14.84 3.37 14.03
N ALA A 461 -15.89 2.80 13.42
CA ALA A 461 -16.17 1.37 13.41
C ALA A 461 -16.23 0.89 11.97
N ARG A 462 -15.70 -0.30 11.73
CA ARG A 462 -15.66 -0.94 10.42
C ARG A 462 -16.18 -2.36 10.54
N ASP A 463 -17.37 -2.58 9.99
CA ASP A 463 -18.02 -3.89 9.94
C ASP A 463 -17.62 -4.57 8.63
N ILE A 464 -17.27 -5.86 8.64
CA ILE A 464 -16.85 -6.65 7.47
C ILE A 464 -17.69 -7.91 7.40
N ASP A 465 -18.42 -8.09 6.30
CA ASP A 465 -19.06 -9.33 5.93
C ASP A 465 -18.26 -9.97 4.79
N TYR A 466 -17.69 -11.14 5.02
CA TYR A 466 -16.97 -11.94 4.02
C TYR A 466 -17.83 -13.09 3.54
N PHE A 467 -17.86 -13.32 2.24
CA PHE A 467 -18.62 -14.38 1.58
C PHE A 467 -17.68 -15.26 0.75
N ASP A 468 -17.83 -16.57 0.92
CA ASP A 468 -17.25 -17.58 0.03
C ASP A 468 -18.39 -18.20 -0.78
N PHE A 469 -18.49 -17.86 -2.07
CA PHE A 469 -19.59 -18.30 -2.93
C PHE A 469 -19.48 -19.77 -3.31
N ASP A 470 -18.30 -20.36 -3.24
CA ASP A 470 -18.05 -21.77 -3.51
C ASP A 470 -18.25 -22.63 -2.26
N ASN A 471 -17.97 -22.06 -1.08
CA ASN A 471 -18.10 -22.75 0.21
C ASN A 471 -18.74 -21.83 1.26
N THR A 472 -20.07 -21.75 1.26
CA THR A 472 -20.82 -20.89 2.21
C THR A 472 -20.62 -21.26 3.70
N GLY A 473 -19.91 -22.36 4.00
CA GLY A 473 -19.49 -22.71 5.35
C GLY A 473 -18.32 -21.88 5.86
N SER A 474 -17.64 -21.15 4.96
CA SER A 474 -16.53 -20.25 5.23
C SER A 474 -16.95 -18.78 5.29
N ASP A 475 -18.23 -18.45 5.16
CA ASP A 475 -18.74 -17.09 5.39
C ASP A 475 -18.38 -16.63 6.80
N PHE A 476 -17.95 -15.37 6.92
CA PHE A 476 -17.49 -14.79 8.17
C PHE A 476 -18.00 -13.35 8.35
N VAL A 477 -18.37 -13.01 9.57
CA VAL A 477 -18.81 -11.66 9.94
C VAL A 477 -17.90 -11.14 11.05
N LEU A 478 -17.22 -10.04 10.78
CA LEU A 478 -16.42 -9.31 11.76
C LEU A 478 -17.14 -8.00 12.08
N ASP A 479 -17.80 -7.96 13.26
CA ASP A 479 -18.34 -6.72 13.81
C ASP A 479 -17.18 -5.90 14.37
N GLY A 480 -16.83 -4.80 13.68
CA GLY A 480 -15.69 -3.97 14.05
C GLY A 480 -15.92 -3.20 15.36
N ASP A 481 -14.93 -3.26 16.24
CA ASP A 481 -14.89 -2.40 17.40
C ASP A 481 -14.72 -0.92 17.02
N TRP A 482 -15.10 -0.03 17.94
CA TRP A 482 -14.89 1.40 17.78
C TRP A 482 -13.45 1.78 18.06
N ASN A 483 -12.65 1.97 17.04
CA ASN A 483 -11.28 2.45 17.13
C ASN A 483 -11.23 3.97 17.29
N THR A 484 -10.20 4.46 17.96
CA THR A 484 -10.02 5.89 18.24
C THR A 484 -8.63 6.33 17.80
N SER A 485 -8.55 7.41 17.05
CA SER A 485 -7.30 8.06 16.66
C SER A 485 -7.22 9.46 17.23
N PHE A 486 -6.01 9.86 17.62
CA PHE A 486 -5.72 11.19 18.14
C PHE A 486 -4.51 11.81 17.43
N LYS A 487 -4.52 13.14 17.33
CA LYS A 487 -3.36 13.91 16.87
C LYS A 487 -3.27 15.18 17.69
N VAL A 488 -2.08 15.49 18.18
CA VAL A 488 -1.76 16.79 18.80
C VAL A 488 -0.62 17.39 18.02
N SER A 489 -0.78 18.59 17.53
CA SER A 489 0.24 19.29 16.78
C SER A 489 0.46 20.71 17.30
N TYR A 490 1.70 21.15 17.24
CA TYR A 490 2.10 22.53 17.51
C TYR A 490 2.98 23.03 16.38
N GLU A 491 2.68 24.23 15.91
CA GLU A 491 3.43 24.92 14.87
C GLU A 491 3.74 26.34 15.24
N MET A 492 4.81 26.90 14.70
CA MET A 492 5.20 28.29 14.91
C MET A 492 6.05 28.82 13.75
N HIS A 493 6.04 30.14 13.59
CA HIS A 493 6.86 30.87 12.65
C HIS A 493 7.95 31.66 13.40
N PRO A 494 9.15 31.07 13.63
CA PRO A 494 10.25 31.80 14.28
C PRO A 494 10.70 33.02 13.51
N THR A 495 10.55 33.00 12.19
CA THR A 495 10.71 34.14 11.28
C THR A 495 9.70 34.02 10.14
N SER A 496 9.48 35.10 9.38
CA SER A 496 8.59 35.09 8.21
C SER A 496 8.94 34.03 7.15
N ASN A 497 10.15 33.50 7.18
CA ASN A 497 10.67 32.57 6.18
C ASN A 497 10.91 31.17 6.73
N LEU A 498 10.69 30.97 8.02
CA LEU A 498 10.95 29.69 8.69
C LEU A 498 9.70 29.29 9.47
N HIS A 499 9.17 28.14 9.10
CA HIS A 499 8.12 27.43 9.80
C HIS A 499 8.72 26.21 10.51
N TRP A 500 8.35 25.98 11.77
CA TRP A 500 8.69 24.77 12.52
C TRP A 500 7.44 24.14 13.07
N TYR A 501 7.37 22.82 13.04
CA TYR A 501 6.27 22.06 13.58
C TYR A 501 6.72 20.80 14.30
N ILE A 502 5.85 20.32 15.19
CA ILE A 502 5.93 19.00 15.82
C ILE A 502 4.52 18.46 16.00
N TYR A 503 4.35 17.16 15.78
CA TYR A 503 3.12 16.49 16.14
C TYR A 503 3.40 15.11 16.75
N ALA A 504 2.43 14.64 17.57
CA ALA A 504 2.29 13.26 18.00
C ALA A 504 0.88 12.79 17.59
N ALA A 505 0.81 11.62 16.97
CA ALA A 505 -0.44 11.02 16.54
C ALA A 505 -0.49 9.55 16.98
N GLU A 506 -1.67 9.12 17.41
CA GLU A 506 -2.02 7.71 17.57
C GLU A 506 -3.08 7.38 16.53
N GLY A 507 -2.82 6.31 15.79
CA GLY A 507 -3.69 5.82 14.73
C GLY A 507 -3.82 4.31 14.78
N TYR A 508 -4.51 3.73 13.82
CA TYR A 508 -4.69 2.29 13.72
C TYR A 508 -4.81 1.86 12.26
N HIS A 509 -4.43 0.61 12.00
CA HIS A 509 -4.80 -0.14 10.82
C HIS A 509 -5.79 -1.22 11.24
N PRO A 510 -6.94 -1.39 10.54
CA PRO A 510 -8.03 -2.20 11.08
C PRO A 510 -7.78 -3.70 10.94
N ALA A 511 -8.34 -4.46 11.88
CA ALA A 511 -8.53 -5.90 11.82
C ALA A 511 -9.18 -6.35 10.51
N GLY A 512 -8.97 -7.61 10.15
CA GLY A 512 -9.53 -8.16 8.92
C GLY A 512 -9.79 -9.65 8.95
N VAL A 513 -10.30 -10.16 7.82
CA VAL A 513 -10.64 -11.57 7.59
C VAL A 513 -9.80 -12.08 6.45
N ASN A 514 -9.02 -13.12 6.68
CA ASN A 514 -8.25 -13.81 5.65
C ASN A 514 -9.16 -14.57 4.67
N GLN A 515 -8.87 -14.42 3.39
CA GLN A 515 -9.71 -14.93 2.29
C GLN A 515 -9.55 -16.43 2.08
N ASN A 516 -8.40 -17.01 2.48
CA ASN A 516 -8.09 -18.41 2.25
C ASN A 516 -9.07 -19.35 2.96
N PRO A 517 -9.80 -20.24 2.23
CA PRO A 517 -10.78 -21.14 2.81
C PRO A 517 -10.18 -22.33 3.58
N TYR A 518 -8.87 -22.58 3.45
CA TYR A 518 -8.19 -23.72 4.07
C TYR A 518 -7.57 -23.40 5.43
N LEU A 519 -7.56 -22.13 5.83
CA LEU A 519 -7.06 -21.70 7.12
C LEU A 519 -7.94 -22.22 8.28
N ASP A 520 -7.30 -22.56 9.38
CA ASP A 520 -7.99 -22.83 10.63
C ASP A 520 -8.69 -21.57 11.16
N MET A 521 -9.69 -21.76 12.03
CA MET A 521 -10.51 -20.64 12.51
C MET A 521 -9.71 -19.60 13.31
N GLU A 522 -8.58 -19.98 13.91
CA GLU A 522 -7.70 -19.07 14.64
C GLU A 522 -6.90 -18.14 13.72
N ASP A 523 -6.56 -18.62 12.50
CA ASP A 523 -5.84 -17.83 11.49
C ASP A 523 -6.78 -17.11 10.51
N LYS A 524 -8.09 -17.29 10.70
CA LYS A 524 -9.10 -16.68 9.82
C LYS A 524 -9.19 -15.16 9.97
N THR A 525 -8.81 -14.62 11.12
CA THR A 525 -8.80 -13.18 11.38
C THR A 525 -7.47 -12.72 11.96
N TYR A 526 -7.18 -11.44 11.76
CA TYR A 526 -6.09 -10.73 12.40
C TYR A 526 -6.63 -9.47 13.09
N ASP A 527 -5.96 -9.05 14.15
CA ASP A 527 -6.37 -7.92 15.00
C ASP A 527 -5.93 -6.56 14.42
N ASP A 528 -6.45 -5.48 15.01
CA ASP A 528 -6.02 -4.12 14.70
C ASP A 528 -4.52 -3.92 15.03
N GLU A 529 -3.84 -3.16 14.19
CA GLU A 529 -2.49 -2.66 14.45
C GLU A 529 -2.57 -1.20 14.91
N ILE A 530 -1.88 -0.86 15.98
CA ILE A 530 -1.88 0.49 16.57
C ILE A 530 -0.56 1.19 16.26
N TYR A 531 -0.65 2.44 15.82
CA TYR A 531 0.49 3.29 15.48
C TYR A 531 0.66 4.44 16.45
N THR A 532 1.91 4.71 16.84
CA THR A 532 2.31 5.95 17.50
C THR A 532 3.35 6.68 16.65
N ASP A 533 2.99 7.82 16.05
CA ASP A 533 3.87 8.65 15.19
C ASP A 533 4.25 9.95 15.91
N VAL A 534 5.55 10.19 16.04
CA VAL A 534 6.12 11.46 16.50
C VAL A 534 7.01 12.04 15.42
N THR A 535 6.57 13.15 14.84
CA THR A 535 7.29 13.81 13.75
C THR A 535 7.53 15.28 14.07
N THR A 536 8.74 15.77 13.81
CA THR A 536 9.10 17.19 13.84
C THR A 536 9.76 17.60 12.54
N GLY A 537 9.54 18.84 12.11
CA GLY A 537 10.13 19.31 10.87
C GLY A 537 10.19 20.83 10.75
N ILE A 538 10.89 21.26 9.72
CA ILE A 538 11.04 22.66 9.35
C ILE A 538 10.68 22.85 7.87
N ARG A 539 10.13 24.01 7.53
CA ARG A 539 10.06 24.53 6.16
C ARG A 539 10.74 25.89 6.11
N TRP A 540 11.65 26.03 5.16
CA TRP A 540 12.40 27.26 4.98
C TRP A 540 12.24 27.77 3.56
N TYR A 541 11.81 29.01 3.46
CA TYR A 541 11.45 29.64 2.21
C TYR A 541 12.26 30.93 2.01
N THR A 542 12.76 31.12 0.80
CA THR A 542 13.34 32.35 0.31
C THR A 542 12.94 32.54 -1.16
N ASP A 543 13.26 33.68 -1.76
CA ASP A 543 12.99 33.92 -3.19
C ASP A 543 13.57 32.83 -4.12
N ASN A 544 14.59 32.11 -3.67
CA ASN A 544 15.35 31.16 -4.47
C ASN A 544 15.41 29.75 -3.89
N ILE A 545 14.90 29.52 -2.71
CA ILE A 545 14.99 28.22 -2.01
C ILE A 545 13.65 27.90 -1.36
N LYS A 546 13.15 26.73 -1.65
CA LYS A 546 12.11 26.03 -0.89
C LYS A 546 12.74 24.77 -0.32
N LEU A 547 12.79 24.63 1.00
CA LEU A 547 13.36 23.46 1.68
C LEU A 547 12.41 22.98 2.77
N SER A 548 12.08 21.70 2.77
CA SER A 548 11.38 21.00 3.82
C SER A 548 12.28 19.88 4.34
N ALA A 549 12.37 19.74 5.67
CA ALA A 549 13.09 18.63 6.29
C ALA A 549 12.32 18.17 7.53
N SER A 550 12.24 16.86 7.75
CA SER A 550 11.59 16.24 8.90
C SER A 550 12.38 15.07 9.47
N LEU A 551 12.15 14.82 10.75
CA LEU A 551 12.57 13.63 11.48
C LEU A 551 11.31 12.96 12.01
N PHE A 552 11.24 11.64 11.91
CA PHE A 552 10.11 10.86 12.39
C PHE A 552 10.56 9.64 13.19
N TYR A 553 9.68 9.22 14.09
CA TYR A 553 9.71 7.95 14.81
C TYR A 553 8.30 7.41 14.83
N LEU A 554 8.12 6.20 14.34
CA LEU A 554 6.87 5.47 14.27
C LEU A 554 7.04 4.17 15.02
N GLU A 555 6.08 3.83 15.88
CA GLU A 555 6.04 2.60 16.66
C GLU A 555 4.72 1.88 16.36
N HIS A 556 4.78 0.57 16.27
CA HIS A 556 3.65 -0.32 16.02
C HIS A 556 3.45 -1.26 17.20
N ASP A 557 2.22 -1.50 17.54
CA ASP A 557 1.77 -2.56 18.44
C ASP A 557 0.83 -3.48 17.65
N GLY A 558 1.14 -4.77 17.61
CA GLY A 558 0.39 -5.73 16.80
C GLY A 558 0.64 -5.61 15.27
N HIS A 559 1.90 -5.42 14.86
CA HIS A 559 2.25 -5.23 13.45
C HIS A 559 1.69 -6.34 12.54
N ILE A 560 0.91 -5.96 11.53
CA ILE A 560 0.28 -6.90 10.57
C ILE A 560 1.28 -7.24 9.48
N PHE A 561 1.59 -8.53 9.33
CA PHE A 561 2.48 -9.03 8.28
C PHE A 561 1.85 -10.20 7.52
N GLU A 562 2.41 -10.51 6.35
CA GLU A 562 2.02 -11.67 5.57
C GLU A 562 2.82 -12.89 6.01
N ALA A 563 2.12 -13.93 6.44
CA ALA A 563 2.66 -15.23 6.79
C ALA A 563 2.42 -16.23 5.67
N VAL A 564 3.21 -17.30 5.66
CA VAL A 564 3.09 -18.40 4.70
C VAL A 564 3.03 -19.71 5.46
N GLU A 565 2.02 -20.53 5.20
CA GLU A 565 1.87 -21.86 5.76
C GLU A 565 1.87 -22.93 4.66
N GLN A 566 2.54 -24.04 4.92
CA GLN A 566 2.55 -25.20 4.04
C GLN A 566 1.29 -26.04 4.27
N LEU A 567 0.35 -26.02 3.33
CA LEU A 567 -0.94 -26.73 3.45
C LEU A 567 -0.83 -28.25 3.28
N ASP A 568 0.08 -28.74 2.43
CA ASP A 568 0.31 -30.16 2.20
C ASP A 568 1.82 -30.46 2.14
N PRO A 569 2.39 -31.10 3.16
CA PRO A 569 3.83 -31.45 3.16
C PRO A 569 4.27 -32.37 2.02
N GLN A 570 3.34 -33.01 1.32
CA GLN A 570 3.63 -33.88 0.16
C GLN A 570 3.57 -33.12 -1.17
N ASN A 571 2.99 -31.90 -1.17
CA ASN A 571 2.97 -31.02 -2.32
C ASN A 571 3.74 -29.73 -1.99
N PRO A 572 5.00 -29.59 -2.41
CA PRO A 572 5.84 -28.44 -2.05
C PRO A 572 5.28 -27.10 -2.55
N ASN A 573 4.30 -27.12 -3.46
CA ASN A 573 3.68 -25.93 -4.01
C ASN A 573 2.33 -25.60 -3.35
N ALA A 574 1.83 -26.45 -2.44
CA ALA A 574 0.60 -26.21 -1.73
C ALA A 574 0.87 -25.41 -0.45
N PHE A 575 0.76 -24.10 -0.55
CA PHE A 575 0.91 -23.16 0.57
C PHE A 575 -0.15 -22.07 0.53
N ALA A 576 -0.36 -21.42 1.64
CA ALA A 576 -1.26 -20.29 1.79
C ALA A 576 -0.50 -19.06 2.26
N PHE A 577 -0.86 -17.92 1.70
CA PHE A 577 -0.48 -16.61 2.25
C PHE A 577 -1.66 -16.08 3.05
N PHE A 578 -1.39 -15.56 4.23
CA PHE A 578 -2.41 -14.95 5.08
C PHE A 578 -1.79 -13.88 5.97
N LYS A 579 -2.62 -12.99 6.52
CA LYS A 579 -2.18 -11.94 7.42
C LYS A 579 -2.34 -12.38 8.85
N GLN A 580 -1.34 -12.05 9.68
CA GLN A 580 -1.34 -12.22 11.13
C GLN A 580 -0.60 -11.07 11.80
N ASN A 581 -0.65 -11.00 13.14
CA ASN A 581 -0.01 -9.95 13.90
C ASN A 581 1.33 -10.40 14.50
N ALA A 582 2.39 -9.60 14.33
CA ALA A 582 3.59 -9.66 15.14
C ALA A 582 3.41 -8.84 16.44
N ASP A 583 4.30 -8.99 17.41
CA ASP A 583 4.16 -8.27 18.69
C ASP A 583 4.27 -6.77 18.51
N SER A 584 5.35 -6.30 17.90
CA SER A 584 5.62 -4.87 17.75
C SER A 584 6.65 -4.60 16.65
N GLY A 585 6.78 -3.33 16.30
CA GLY A 585 7.80 -2.84 15.39
C GLY A 585 8.06 -1.36 15.58
N TYR A 586 9.13 -0.85 15.00
CA TYR A 586 9.34 0.59 14.92
C TYR A 586 10.14 0.99 13.68
N GLU A 587 9.89 2.19 13.18
CA GLU A 587 10.67 2.86 12.15
C GLU A 587 11.08 4.25 12.61
N TYR A 588 12.26 4.66 12.18
CA TYR A 588 12.71 6.04 12.33
C TYR A 588 13.48 6.50 11.11
N GLY A 589 13.46 7.79 10.87
CA GLY A 589 14.15 8.30 9.71
C GLY A 589 14.07 9.80 9.53
N THR A 590 14.48 10.23 8.33
CA THR A 590 14.46 11.63 7.91
C THR A 590 14.00 11.75 6.47
N GLU A 591 13.33 12.85 6.21
CA GLU A 591 12.84 13.24 4.88
C GLU A 591 13.30 14.65 4.59
N THR A 592 13.82 14.87 3.39
CA THR A 592 14.21 16.20 2.93
C THR A 592 13.78 16.39 1.49
N ASN A 593 13.06 17.45 1.23
CA ASN A 593 12.67 17.86 -0.12
C ASN A 593 13.03 19.35 -0.32
N GLY A 594 13.65 19.68 -1.44
CA GLY A 594 14.13 21.03 -1.69
C GLY A 594 14.11 21.41 -3.16
N GLU A 595 13.78 22.66 -3.42
CA GLU A 595 13.91 23.31 -4.72
C GLU A 595 14.83 24.52 -4.60
N PHE A 596 15.84 24.57 -5.47
CA PHE A 596 16.85 25.61 -5.52
C PHE A 596 16.83 26.27 -6.88
N ARG A 597 16.51 27.56 -6.93
CA ARG A 597 16.52 28.37 -8.15
C ARG A 597 17.83 29.17 -8.25
N PHE A 598 18.70 28.79 -9.15
CA PHE A 598 19.96 29.48 -9.38
C PHE A 598 19.82 30.69 -10.31
N SER A 599 18.82 30.67 -11.18
CA SER A 599 18.45 31.74 -12.10
C SER A 599 17.06 31.48 -12.68
N ASP A 600 16.52 32.45 -13.44
CA ASP A 600 15.22 32.26 -14.18
C ASP A 600 15.23 31.10 -15.18
N LYS A 601 16.38 30.47 -15.42
CA LYS A 601 16.56 29.41 -16.42
C LYS A 601 17.10 28.10 -15.83
N LEU A 602 17.48 28.11 -14.56
CA LEU A 602 18.12 26.96 -13.93
C LEU A 602 17.57 26.77 -12.51
N SER A 603 16.90 25.66 -12.30
CA SER A 603 16.50 25.17 -10.98
C SER A 603 16.99 23.74 -10.76
N MET A 604 17.08 23.34 -9.52
CA MET A 604 17.43 21.98 -9.09
C MET A 604 16.46 21.53 -8.02
N GLY A 605 15.85 20.36 -8.20
CA GLY A 605 15.11 19.65 -7.18
C GLY A 605 16.03 18.66 -6.44
N LEU A 606 15.78 18.48 -5.14
CA LEU A 606 16.44 17.51 -4.27
C LEU A 606 15.39 16.79 -3.46
N SER A 607 15.41 15.45 -3.47
CA SER A 607 14.61 14.61 -2.59
C SER A 607 15.52 13.56 -1.97
N LEU A 608 15.55 13.48 -0.63
CA LEU A 608 16.34 12.53 0.13
C LEU A 608 15.48 11.93 1.24
N GLY A 609 15.47 10.61 1.31
CA GLY A 609 14.86 9.83 2.39
C GLY A 609 15.90 8.89 2.99
N TYR A 610 15.85 8.74 4.29
CA TYR A 610 16.54 7.68 5.04
C TYR A 610 15.58 7.11 6.06
N MET A 611 15.58 5.79 6.17
CA MET A 611 14.73 5.06 7.10
C MET A 611 15.46 3.82 7.60
N SER A 612 15.15 3.42 8.82
CA SER A 612 15.53 2.15 9.43
C SER A 612 14.33 1.60 10.19
N SER A 613 14.10 0.31 10.11
CA SER A 613 12.98 -0.40 10.77
C SER A 613 13.48 -1.63 11.51
N GLU A 614 12.70 -2.06 12.49
CA GLU A 614 12.89 -3.32 13.23
C GLU A 614 11.52 -3.87 13.62
N ILE A 615 11.28 -5.16 13.36
CA ILE A 615 10.05 -5.88 13.71
C ILE A 615 10.40 -6.97 14.71
N HIS A 616 9.60 -7.07 15.78
CA HIS A 616 9.73 -8.07 16.83
C HIS A 616 8.59 -9.08 16.70
N PHE A 617 8.97 -10.32 16.43
CA PHE A 617 8.05 -11.45 16.54
C PHE A 617 8.11 -11.96 17.97
N GLY A 618 6.95 -12.22 18.59
CA GLY A 618 6.88 -12.81 19.92
C GLY A 618 7.65 -14.11 20.02
N ASP A 619 8.13 -14.41 21.21
CA ASP A 619 8.61 -15.75 21.51
C ASP A 619 7.40 -16.71 21.35
N HIS A 620 7.23 -17.30 20.17
CA HIS A 620 6.43 -18.51 20.09
C HIS A 620 7.07 -19.50 21.06
N ASP A 621 6.38 -19.80 22.15
CA ASP A 621 6.73 -20.88 23.04
C ASP A 621 6.95 -22.09 22.13
N ASP A 622 8.22 -22.40 21.93
CA ASP A 622 8.69 -23.60 21.25
C ASP A 622 8.03 -24.74 22.00
N HIS A 623 6.90 -25.25 21.51
CA HIS A 623 6.33 -26.50 21.99
C HIS A 623 7.36 -27.56 21.64
N GLY A 624 8.40 -27.58 22.51
CA GLY A 624 9.46 -28.55 22.41
C GLY A 624 8.85 -29.92 22.31
N ASP A 625 9.01 -30.54 21.16
CA ASP A 625 8.90 -31.95 20.99
C ASP A 625 9.78 -32.62 22.06
N GLU A 626 9.18 -32.97 23.20
CA GLU A 626 9.75 -33.95 24.12
C GLU A 626 9.72 -35.31 23.41
N HIS A 627 10.54 -35.46 22.39
CA HIS A 627 10.98 -36.78 21.98
C HIS A 627 12.01 -37.26 23.00
N GLY A 628 11.52 -37.93 24.01
CA GLY A 628 12.33 -38.71 24.90
C GLY A 628 13.10 -39.77 24.10
N ASP A 629 14.36 -39.50 23.84
CA ASP A 629 15.31 -40.51 23.39
C ASP A 629 15.58 -41.44 24.58
N ASP A 630 14.82 -42.54 24.67
CA ASP A 630 15.18 -43.72 25.44
C ASP A 630 16.40 -44.37 24.77
N HIS A 631 17.57 -43.90 25.10
CA HIS A 631 18.79 -44.64 24.79
C HIS A 631 19.00 -45.74 25.86
N ASP A 632 18.75 -46.97 25.45
CA ASP A 632 19.13 -48.20 26.11
C ASP A 632 20.64 -48.23 26.40
N ASP A 633 20.95 -48.34 27.67
CA ASP A 633 22.24 -48.58 28.26
C ASP A 633 22.81 -49.94 27.77
N HIS A 634 23.83 -49.92 26.95
CA HIS A 634 24.73 -51.04 26.77
C HIS A 634 26.04 -50.72 27.48
N GLY A 635 26.16 -51.35 28.65
CA GLY A 635 27.40 -51.41 29.39
C GLY A 635 28.45 -52.25 28.63
N ASP A 636 29.65 -51.73 28.50
CA ASP A 636 30.85 -52.52 28.26
C ASP A 636 31.89 -52.19 29.33
N ASP A 637 32.17 -53.21 30.11
CA ASP A 637 33.26 -53.31 31.04
C ASP A 637 34.64 -53.19 30.34
N HIS A 638 35.47 -52.27 30.78
CA HIS A 638 36.91 -52.43 30.65
C HIS A 638 37.65 -51.86 31.87
N ASP A 639 38.41 -52.77 32.46
CA ASP A 639 39.32 -52.70 33.60
C ASP A 639 40.48 -51.70 33.45
N ASP A 640 40.81 -51.15 34.65
CA ASP A 640 42.12 -50.90 35.23
C ASP A 640 43.19 -50.11 34.43
N HIS A 641 43.60 -49.03 35.02
CA HIS A 641 44.94 -48.77 35.57
C HIS A 641 45.00 -47.43 36.29
N GLY A 642 45.35 -47.52 37.58
CA GLY A 642 45.62 -46.39 38.41
C GLY A 642 46.96 -45.73 38.13
N ASP A 643 47.10 -44.51 38.57
CA ASP A 643 48.35 -44.00 39.22
C ASP A 643 48.08 -42.72 39.99
N ASP A 644 48.63 -42.77 41.18
CA ASP A 644 48.68 -41.75 42.21
C ASP A 644 49.27 -40.42 41.75
N HIS A 645 48.80 -39.33 42.34
CA HIS A 645 49.66 -38.31 42.93
C HIS A 645 48.88 -37.25 43.75
N ASP A 646 49.33 -37.19 44.97
CA ASP A 646 49.18 -36.25 46.05
C ASP A 646 48.97 -34.77 45.78
N GLY A 647 48.20 -34.19 46.67
CA GLY A 647 48.75 -33.09 47.44
C GLY A 647 47.94 -31.80 47.56
N ASP A 648 47.51 -31.54 48.78
CA ASP A 648 47.47 -30.27 49.49
C ASP A 648 46.38 -29.24 49.17
N ASP A 649 45.43 -29.13 50.07
CA ASP A 649 45.31 -28.37 51.29
C ASP A 649 45.09 -26.86 51.17
N HIS A 650 44.13 -26.43 51.95
CA HIS A 650 43.67 -25.14 52.48
C HIS A 650 42.30 -24.75 52.03
N GLY A 651 41.27 -24.70 52.80
CA GLY A 651 41.14 -24.29 54.22
C GLY A 651 40.39 -22.95 54.26
N ASP A 652 39.39 -22.92 55.09
CA ASP A 652 38.75 -21.79 55.79
C ASP A 652 37.60 -21.10 55.12
N ASP A 653 36.45 -21.32 55.59
CA ASP A 653 35.72 -20.92 56.83
C ASP A 653 34.84 -19.65 56.63
N HIS A 654 33.71 -19.82 57.24
CA HIS A 654 32.78 -18.86 57.88
C HIS A 654 31.55 -18.43 57.17
N ASP A 655 30.50 -18.96 57.65
CA ASP A 655 29.45 -18.51 58.60
C ASP A 655 28.32 -17.74 57.96
N ASP A 656 27.19 -18.35 58.03
CA ASP A 656 26.10 -18.33 59.03
C ASP A 656 25.23 -17.07 59.09
N HIS A 657 23.98 -17.33 59.04
CA HIS A 657 22.75 -16.78 59.60
C HIS A 657 21.65 -16.71 58.57
N GLY A 658 20.59 -17.41 58.71
CA GLY A 658 19.75 -17.80 59.80
C GLY A 658 18.48 -16.98 59.88
N ASP A 659 17.39 -17.71 59.83
CA ASP A 659 16.11 -17.46 60.52
C ASP A 659 15.15 -16.43 59.83
N ASP A 660 14.01 -16.74 59.64
CA ASP A 660 12.85 -17.44 60.23
C ASP A 660 11.57 -16.62 60.07
N HIS A 661 10.51 -17.37 60.01
CA HIS A 661 9.13 -17.11 60.48
C HIS A 661 8.16 -16.43 59.50
N ASP A 662 7.21 -17.14 59.23
CA ASP A 662 5.95 -17.71 59.79
C ASP A 662 4.72 -17.04 59.18
N ASP A 663 3.93 -17.90 58.63
CA ASP A 663 2.57 -18.31 59.00
C ASP A 663 1.47 -17.23 59.15
N HIS A 664 0.41 -17.44 58.47
CA HIS A 664 -0.96 -17.76 58.96
C HIS A 664 -1.99 -17.57 57.83
N ASP A 665 -2.61 -18.67 57.39
CA ASP A 665 -3.94 -19.17 57.79
C ASP A 665 -5.08 -18.14 57.52
N ASP A 666 -6.00 -18.49 56.71
CA ASP A 666 -7.12 -19.46 56.82
C ASP A 666 -8.49 -18.75 56.80
N HIS A 667 -9.47 -19.46 56.27
CA HIS A 667 -10.92 -19.28 56.35
C HIS A 667 -11.56 -18.37 55.32
N GLY A 668 -12.59 -18.76 54.66
CA GLY A 668 -13.52 -19.90 54.85
C GLY A 668 -14.74 -19.63 53.99
N ASP A 669 -15.33 -20.70 53.66
CA ASP A 669 -16.63 -20.96 53.03
C ASP A 669 -17.76 -19.99 53.43
N ASP A 670 -18.72 -19.77 52.52
CA ASP A 670 -20.05 -20.34 52.62
C ASP A 670 -21.00 -19.82 51.51
N HIS A 671 -21.57 -20.80 50.81
CA HIS A 671 -22.94 -21.02 50.40
C HIS A 671 -23.98 -19.87 50.54
N ASP A 672 -24.77 -19.65 49.49
CA ASP A 672 -26.11 -20.25 49.45
C ASP A 672 -26.87 -19.89 48.15
N ASP A 673 -27.53 -20.94 47.70
CA ASP A 673 -28.61 -21.01 46.72
C ASP A 673 -29.72 -19.96 46.90
N HIS A 674 -30.37 -19.59 45.81
CA HIS A 674 -31.81 -19.73 45.72
C HIS A 674 -32.36 -19.62 44.28
N ASP A 675 -33.10 -20.65 43.97
CA ASP A 675 -34.07 -20.85 42.93
C ASP A 675 -35.06 -19.69 42.69
N GLY A 676 -35.57 -19.67 41.42
CA GLY A 676 -36.99 -19.59 41.38
C GLY A 676 -37.67 -18.73 40.31
N HIS A 677 -38.22 -19.43 39.35
CA HIS A 677 -39.52 -19.21 38.70
C HIS A 677 -39.71 -18.19 37.58
N GLU A 678 -39.87 -18.79 36.39
CA GLU A 678 -41.07 -18.81 35.54
C GLU A 678 -41.90 -17.51 35.36
N GLY A 679 -42.18 -17.25 34.12
CA GLY A 679 -43.34 -16.44 33.76
C GLY A 679 -43.46 -16.10 32.27
N HIS A 680 -44.21 -16.94 31.58
CA HIS A 680 -44.77 -16.80 30.25
C HIS A 680 -45.46 -15.44 29.96
N ALA A 681 -45.44 -15.05 28.69
CA ALA A 681 -46.58 -14.77 27.78
C ALA A 681 -46.22 -13.56 26.89
N ASP A 682 -46.08 -13.68 25.59
CA ASP A 682 -47.07 -13.87 24.51
C ASP A 682 -47.75 -12.56 24.05
N HIS A 683 -47.84 -12.44 22.71
CA HIS A 683 -48.52 -11.45 21.86
C HIS A 683 -47.83 -10.09 21.63
N GLY A 684 -47.41 -9.72 20.40
CA GLY A 684 -48.18 -9.78 19.12
C GLY A 684 -48.47 -8.38 18.61
N GLN A 685 -47.82 -8.00 17.61
CA GLN A 685 -48.18 -7.29 16.38
C GLN A 685 -46.93 -6.66 15.73
#